data_25f8dde80882da24a1d4a0d0549c6ec2
#
_entry.id   25f8dde80882da24a1d4a0d0549c6ec2
#
_cell.length_a   1.000
_cell.length_b   1.000
_cell.length_c   1.000
_cell.angle_alpha   90.00
_cell.angle_beta   90.00
_cell.angle_gamma   90.00
#
_symmetry.space_group_name_H-M   'P 1'
#
loop_
_entity.id
_entity.type
_entity.pdbx_description
1 polymer ?
#
loop_
_entity_poly.entity_id
_entity_poly.type
_entity_poly.pdbx_seq_one_letter_code
_entity_poly.pdbx_strand_id
1 'polypeptide(L)'
;MTAYVFTFGGGVTHQDPRAKDKTIVGGKGANLAEMAGIGLPVPPGFTITTEECVRYLAEGGDFSADVRAEVAAALTHIETAVGKKFGDAADPLLVSVRSGARVSMPGMMDTVLNLGLNDETVKGLAASSGDDRFAWDSYRRFIQMYSDVVLGVDHHLFEDALEIAKEDNGFYADVEMGAEHWQALVAEYKSIVQTALGEPFPQDVFHQLWGAIRAVFDSWDSDRAKVYRRLNDIPGDWGTAVNVQAMVFGNMGDTSATGVAFTRDPATGEKAYYGEWLVNAQGEDVVAGIRTPQYLTRYSRERAGAKPLSMEEAMPEAYAELAAVFELLEKHYRDMQDIEFTVERGKLWMLQTRSGKRTAKAALKMAVDMVAEGLIDERMAIKRIDPMALDQLLHPTLDPDAPRDLLTKGLPASPGAASGAIVLDADTAEKRAERGEAVILVRVETSPEDIHGMHAAKGILTARGGMTSHAAVVARGMGRPCVSGAAAVSIDMASRTLKIGNRELKEGDVITLDGAAGDVMAGSVPTIEPELVGDFGTLMEWADKHRRMKVRTNAETPADCRTARQFGAEGIGLCRTEHMFFDDQRIAAVRQMILAEDGAGRRAALAKLLPEQRADFHAIFDVMAGLPVTIRLLDPPLHEFLPHADAEFEELSDVIGIGVATLKRRAEELHEMNPMLGHRGCRLGITFPEIYEMQARAIFEAACDVAVASGAAPVPEVMIPLVATRKELEILKALVDRTAAEVFAEKGNSVAYHVGTMIELPRAALMAGEIAEVGEFFSFGTNDLTQTTLGVSRDDAAKFLTPYVEQGIYPRDPFVSLDIEGVGQLVELAAERGRKTRPDIKLGICGEHGGDPASIAFCEKVGLDYVSASPFRVPIARLAAAQAALASHAVEPPMTLGAVPADPDSLRYRRVTVRGRFDAAHQVLIDNRIQPPEARLF
;
A
#
# COMPACT_ATOMS: atom_id res chain seq x y z
N MET A 1 -20.98 -23.75 28.20
CA MET A 1 -21.75 -22.85 27.33
C MET A 1 -20.79 -21.83 26.78
N THR A 2 -20.83 -21.55 25.51
CA THR A 2 -19.99 -20.55 24.87
C THR A 2 -20.60 -19.20 25.25
N ALA A 3 -19.86 -18.34 25.96
CA ALA A 3 -20.32 -16.98 26.26
C ALA A 3 -20.32 -16.11 24.99
N TYR A 4 -21.42 -15.43 24.72
CA TYR A 4 -21.54 -14.51 23.59
C TYR A 4 -21.46 -13.04 23.99
N VAL A 5 -21.46 -12.74 25.30
CA VAL A 5 -21.43 -11.37 25.82
C VAL A 5 -20.32 -11.22 26.84
N PHE A 6 -19.47 -10.19 26.66
CA PHE A 6 -18.37 -9.87 27.55
C PHE A 6 -18.50 -8.45 28.09
N THR A 7 -18.58 -8.29 29.43
CA THR A 7 -18.65 -6.99 30.08
C THR A 7 -17.26 -6.35 30.18
N PHE A 8 -17.16 -5.03 30.25
CA PHE A 8 -15.93 -4.27 30.49
C PHE A 8 -16.19 -3.03 31.34
N GLY A 9 -15.16 -2.50 32.01
CA GLY A 9 -15.29 -1.36 32.91
C GLY A 9 -15.97 -1.72 34.26
N GLY A 10 -16.22 -0.72 35.12
CA GLY A 10 -16.88 -0.96 36.41
C GLY A 10 -16.14 -1.88 37.38
N GLY A 11 -14.82 -2.00 37.26
CA GLY A 11 -14.00 -2.85 38.12
C GLY A 11 -13.91 -4.32 37.68
N VAL A 12 -14.41 -4.69 36.50
CA VAL A 12 -14.32 -6.05 35.96
C VAL A 12 -12.93 -6.35 35.44
N THR A 13 -12.33 -7.45 35.93
CA THR A 13 -11.12 -8.06 35.38
C THR A 13 -11.51 -9.40 34.78
N HIS A 14 -11.52 -9.51 33.42
CA HIS A 14 -11.79 -10.78 32.78
C HIS A 14 -10.63 -11.74 32.90
N GLN A 15 -10.92 -12.97 33.35
CA GLN A 15 -9.98 -14.11 33.28
C GLN A 15 -10.09 -14.84 31.93
N ASP A 16 -11.19 -14.65 31.19
CA ASP A 16 -11.37 -15.26 29.87
C ASP A 16 -10.61 -14.44 28.80
N PRO A 17 -9.60 -15.05 28.14
CA PRO A 17 -8.83 -14.37 27.09
C PRO A 17 -9.66 -13.97 25.88
N ARG A 18 -10.83 -14.58 25.65
CA ARG A 18 -11.76 -14.25 24.56
C ARG A 18 -12.28 -12.81 24.65
N ALA A 19 -12.39 -12.25 25.87
CA ALA A 19 -12.83 -10.88 26.09
C ALA A 19 -11.87 -9.81 25.46
N LYS A 20 -10.66 -10.19 25.13
CA LYS A 20 -9.62 -9.32 24.51
C LYS A 20 -9.23 -9.78 23.09
N ASP A 21 -9.87 -10.83 22.59
CA ASP A 21 -9.59 -11.35 21.26
C ASP A 21 -10.35 -10.55 20.20
N LYS A 22 -9.62 -9.79 19.38
CA LYS A 22 -10.18 -8.97 18.30
C LYS A 22 -11.00 -9.77 17.28
N THR A 23 -10.75 -11.07 17.15
CA THR A 23 -11.53 -11.93 16.25
C THR A 23 -12.92 -12.26 16.81
N ILE A 24 -13.10 -12.15 18.13
CA ILE A 24 -14.33 -12.48 18.86
C ILE A 24 -15.10 -11.21 19.25
N VAL A 25 -14.44 -10.26 19.91
CA VAL A 25 -15.10 -9.04 20.41
C VAL A 25 -14.89 -7.81 19.52
N GLY A 26 -14.27 -8.01 18.34
CA GLY A 26 -13.92 -6.93 17.44
C GLY A 26 -12.82 -6.01 17.99
N GLY A 27 -12.32 -5.13 17.14
CA GLY A 27 -11.22 -4.23 17.53
C GLY A 27 -11.62 -3.25 18.65
N LYS A 28 -12.82 -2.68 18.60
CA LYS A 28 -13.32 -1.74 19.60
C LYS A 28 -13.55 -2.43 20.94
N GLY A 29 -14.23 -3.56 20.97
CA GLY A 29 -14.51 -4.32 22.20
C GLY A 29 -13.21 -4.77 22.89
N ALA A 30 -12.26 -5.31 22.13
CA ALA A 30 -10.96 -5.72 22.65
C ALA A 30 -10.20 -4.54 23.30
N ASN A 31 -10.16 -3.39 22.63
CA ASN A 31 -9.47 -2.22 23.15
C ASN A 31 -10.16 -1.62 24.40
N LEU A 32 -11.50 -1.62 24.44
CA LEU A 32 -12.24 -1.20 25.63
C LEU A 32 -11.97 -2.10 26.85
N ALA A 33 -11.99 -3.42 26.63
CA ALA A 33 -11.65 -4.40 27.67
C ALA A 33 -10.19 -4.29 28.13
N GLU A 34 -9.26 -4.02 27.19
CA GLU A 34 -7.84 -3.82 27.48
C GLU A 34 -7.60 -2.56 28.28
N MET A 35 -8.15 -1.40 27.86
CA MET A 35 -8.06 -0.12 28.59
C MET A 35 -8.60 -0.25 30.00
N ALA A 36 -9.78 -0.86 30.16
CA ALA A 36 -10.36 -1.10 31.48
C ALA A 36 -9.47 -2.03 32.32
N GLY A 37 -8.88 -3.05 31.70
CA GLY A 37 -7.99 -4.01 32.36
C GLY A 37 -6.68 -3.40 32.88
N ILE A 38 -6.19 -2.34 32.26
CA ILE A 38 -4.98 -1.59 32.73
C ILE A 38 -5.34 -0.42 33.66
N GLY A 39 -6.62 -0.30 34.05
CA GLY A 39 -7.08 0.65 35.08
C GLY A 39 -7.47 2.03 34.55
N LEU A 40 -7.64 2.18 33.24
CA LEU A 40 -8.11 3.45 32.66
C LEU A 40 -9.61 3.68 32.93
N PRO A 41 -10.06 4.95 33.03
CA PRO A 41 -11.44 5.31 33.27
C PRO A 41 -12.31 5.09 32.02
N VAL A 42 -12.71 3.86 31.80
CA VAL A 42 -13.58 3.45 30.68
C VAL A 42 -15.01 3.38 31.21
N PRO A 43 -16.00 4.03 30.56
CA PRO A 43 -17.39 3.85 30.91
C PRO A 43 -17.78 2.37 30.84
N PRO A 44 -18.50 1.80 31.84
CA PRO A 44 -18.85 0.39 31.83
C PRO A 44 -19.74 0.04 30.65
N GLY A 45 -19.55 -1.17 30.14
CA GLY A 45 -20.26 -1.65 28.98
C GLY A 45 -20.15 -3.16 28.80
N PHE A 46 -20.66 -3.64 27.68
CA PHE A 46 -20.46 -5.01 27.21
C PHE A 46 -20.36 -5.08 25.70
N THR A 47 -19.74 -6.18 25.24
CA THR A 47 -19.60 -6.50 23.81
C THR A 47 -20.33 -7.79 23.50
N ILE A 48 -21.20 -7.78 22.49
CA ILE A 48 -21.78 -8.97 21.86
C ILE A 48 -20.84 -9.40 20.73
N THR A 49 -20.49 -10.68 20.66
CA THR A 49 -19.41 -11.20 19.82
C THR A 49 -19.72 -11.18 18.32
N THR A 50 -18.65 -11.23 17.52
CA THR A 50 -18.74 -11.42 16.06
C THR A 50 -19.35 -12.78 15.70
N GLU A 51 -19.12 -13.81 16.52
CA GLU A 51 -19.72 -15.15 16.37
C GLU A 51 -21.24 -15.09 16.41
N GLU A 52 -21.80 -14.26 17.31
CA GLU A 52 -23.24 -14.04 17.40
C GLU A 52 -23.78 -13.30 16.17
N CYS A 53 -23.05 -12.34 15.62
CA CYS A 53 -23.44 -11.66 14.38
C CYS A 53 -23.57 -12.65 13.22
N VAL A 54 -22.57 -13.51 13.04
CA VAL A 54 -22.59 -14.55 11.99
C VAL A 54 -23.78 -15.51 12.17
N ARG A 55 -24.03 -15.93 13.42
CA ARG A 55 -25.18 -16.77 13.74
C ARG A 55 -26.50 -16.05 13.45
N TYR A 56 -26.66 -14.82 13.95
CA TYR A 56 -27.84 -13.98 13.76
C TYR A 56 -28.19 -13.82 12.26
N LEU A 57 -27.21 -13.51 11.43
CA LEU A 57 -27.40 -13.35 9.98
C LEU A 57 -27.78 -14.69 9.30
N ALA A 58 -27.19 -15.80 9.76
CA ALA A 58 -27.49 -17.13 9.21
C ALA A 58 -28.88 -17.68 9.61
N GLU A 59 -29.39 -17.32 10.81
CA GLU A 59 -30.66 -17.75 11.35
C GLU A 59 -31.84 -16.83 11.00
N GLY A 60 -31.63 -15.83 10.11
CA GLY A 60 -32.73 -14.97 9.64
C GLY A 60 -33.09 -13.82 10.58
N GLY A 61 -32.17 -13.37 11.44
CA GLY A 61 -32.31 -12.16 12.23
C GLY A 61 -32.92 -12.34 13.62
N ASP A 62 -32.86 -13.53 14.21
CA ASP A 62 -33.38 -13.80 15.55
C ASP A 62 -32.27 -14.03 16.59
N PHE A 63 -32.50 -13.53 17.82
CA PHE A 63 -31.62 -13.74 18.94
C PHE A 63 -32.10 -14.92 19.81
N SER A 64 -31.17 -15.80 20.20
CA SER A 64 -31.48 -16.90 21.11
C SER A 64 -31.85 -16.41 22.51
N ALA A 65 -32.54 -17.27 23.25
CA ALA A 65 -32.89 -17.01 24.64
C ALA A 65 -31.65 -16.83 25.53
N ASP A 66 -30.56 -17.54 25.22
CA ASP A 66 -29.29 -17.47 25.96
C ASP A 66 -28.64 -16.09 25.78
N VAL A 67 -28.55 -15.57 24.55
CA VAL A 67 -28.00 -14.22 24.26
C VAL A 67 -28.87 -13.15 24.94
N ARG A 68 -30.20 -13.30 24.90
CA ARG A 68 -31.09 -12.34 25.60
C ARG A 68 -30.84 -12.32 27.11
N ALA A 69 -30.62 -13.48 27.71
CA ALA A 69 -30.31 -13.61 29.14
C ALA A 69 -28.92 -13.03 29.46
N GLU A 70 -27.91 -13.28 28.63
CA GLU A 70 -26.57 -12.73 28.82
C GLU A 70 -26.56 -11.19 28.69
N VAL A 71 -27.29 -10.62 27.71
CA VAL A 71 -27.45 -9.16 27.55
C VAL A 71 -28.15 -8.54 28.77
N ALA A 72 -29.22 -9.18 29.28
CA ALA A 72 -29.90 -8.69 30.48
C ALA A 72 -28.99 -8.66 31.73
N ALA A 73 -28.18 -9.72 31.91
CA ALA A 73 -27.20 -9.80 32.99
C ALA A 73 -26.10 -8.74 32.83
N ALA A 74 -25.60 -8.51 31.60
CA ALA A 74 -24.60 -7.50 31.29
C ALA A 74 -25.14 -6.06 31.51
N LEU A 75 -26.40 -5.81 31.16
CA LEU A 75 -27.06 -4.52 31.44
C LEU A 75 -27.16 -4.26 32.94
N THR A 76 -27.53 -5.26 33.73
CA THR A 76 -27.54 -5.18 35.20
C THR A 76 -26.16 -4.85 35.79
N HIS A 77 -25.08 -5.35 35.16
CA HIS A 77 -23.72 -4.99 35.53
C HIS A 77 -23.47 -3.50 35.31
N ILE A 78 -23.86 -2.93 34.14
CA ILE A 78 -23.71 -1.49 33.85
C ILE A 78 -24.51 -0.68 34.88
N GLU A 79 -25.77 -1.04 35.14
CA GLU A 79 -26.65 -0.37 36.11
C GLU A 79 -25.98 -0.32 37.48
N THR A 80 -25.43 -1.42 37.93
CA THR A 80 -24.77 -1.52 39.26
C THR A 80 -23.50 -0.65 39.31
N ALA A 81 -22.69 -0.65 38.22
CA ALA A 81 -21.43 0.07 38.15
C ALA A 81 -21.65 1.59 38.07
N VAL A 82 -22.72 2.04 37.41
CA VAL A 82 -23.04 3.47 37.23
C VAL A 82 -23.92 3.98 38.37
N GLY A 83 -24.68 3.08 39.00
CA GLY A 83 -25.66 3.46 40.06
C GLY A 83 -26.97 4.03 39.51
N LYS A 84 -27.25 3.82 38.22
CA LYS A 84 -28.47 4.27 37.52
C LYS A 84 -29.16 3.07 36.89
N LYS A 85 -30.45 3.22 36.56
CA LYS A 85 -31.23 2.13 35.97
C LYS A 85 -31.68 2.47 34.54
N PHE A 86 -31.62 1.50 33.68
CA PHE A 86 -32.07 1.63 32.28
C PHE A 86 -33.59 1.73 32.24
N GLY A 87 -34.11 2.82 31.68
CA GLY A 87 -35.55 3.13 31.65
C GLY A 87 -36.10 3.71 32.94
N ASP A 88 -35.26 4.08 33.91
CA ASP A 88 -35.75 4.80 35.12
C ASP A 88 -36.27 6.19 34.77
N ALA A 89 -37.48 6.50 35.20
CA ALA A 89 -38.12 7.80 34.93
C ALA A 89 -37.51 8.96 35.71
N ALA A 90 -36.75 8.69 36.78
CA ALA A 90 -36.21 9.74 37.66
C ALA A 90 -34.73 10.06 37.38
N ASP A 91 -33.89 9.06 37.19
CA ASP A 91 -32.46 9.20 36.85
C ASP A 91 -32.02 8.08 35.88
N PRO A 92 -32.35 8.20 34.57
CA PRO A 92 -32.16 7.17 33.61
C PRO A 92 -30.69 6.86 33.30
N LEU A 93 -30.34 5.57 33.19
CA LEU A 93 -29.12 5.15 32.50
C LEU A 93 -29.33 5.28 30.98
N LEU A 94 -28.48 6.01 30.33
CA LEU A 94 -28.42 6.02 28.85
C LEU A 94 -27.21 5.24 28.35
N VAL A 95 -27.37 4.58 27.19
CA VAL A 95 -26.29 3.79 26.57
C VAL A 95 -26.09 4.17 25.12
N SER A 96 -24.89 3.92 24.62
CA SER A 96 -24.57 3.90 23.19
C SER A 96 -24.50 2.47 22.69
N VAL A 97 -24.91 2.25 21.44
CA VAL A 97 -24.78 0.97 20.73
C VAL A 97 -23.93 1.21 19.50
N ARG A 98 -22.75 0.59 19.45
CA ARG A 98 -21.73 0.87 18.43
C ARG A 98 -21.23 -0.43 17.81
N SER A 99 -20.93 -0.41 16.52
CA SER A 99 -20.25 -1.50 15.81
C SER A 99 -18.80 -1.69 16.28
N GLY A 100 -18.30 -2.91 16.17
CA GLY A 100 -16.95 -3.30 16.51
C GLY A 100 -16.41 -4.38 15.59
N ALA A 101 -16.16 -4.06 14.31
CA ALA A 101 -15.54 -5.01 13.39
C ALA A 101 -14.08 -5.31 13.79
N ARG A 102 -13.53 -6.45 13.31
CA ARG A 102 -12.13 -6.85 13.55
C ARG A 102 -11.14 -5.81 13.03
N VAL A 103 -11.50 -5.15 11.91
CA VAL A 103 -10.74 -4.06 11.26
C VAL A 103 -11.61 -2.80 11.28
N SER A 104 -10.98 -1.64 11.37
CA SER A 104 -11.69 -0.37 11.33
C SER A 104 -12.31 -0.13 9.94
N MET A 105 -13.62 0.12 9.90
CA MET A 105 -14.40 0.43 8.70
C MET A 105 -15.12 1.79 8.89
N PRO A 106 -14.40 2.92 8.76
CA PRO A 106 -14.94 4.24 9.08
C PRO A 106 -16.16 4.61 8.23
N GLY A 107 -17.25 5.01 8.87
CA GLY A 107 -18.49 5.42 8.19
C GLY A 107 -19.32 4.30 7.55
N MET A 108 -18.83 3.04 7.61
CA MET A 108 -19.52 1.91 6.95
C MET A 108 -20.55 1.25 7.85
N MET A 109 -20.42 1.39 9.16
CA MET A 109 -21.22 0.70 10.17
C MET A 109 -21.99 1.68 11.05
N ASP A 110 -23.15 1.25 11.51
CA ASP A 110 -24.06 2.11 12.23
C ASP A 110 -23.71 2.27 13.71
N THR A 111 -24.21 3.36 14.30
CA THR A 111 -24.07 3.73 15.72
C THR A 111 -25.37 4.38 16.19
N VAL A 112 -25.79 4.09 17.41
CA VAL A 112 -26.92 4.76 18.05
C VAL A 112 -26.48 5.29 19.42
N LEU A 113 -26.66 6.58 19.68
CA LEU A 113 -26.31 7.26 20.93
C LEU A 113 -27.57 7.65 21.70
N ASN A 114 -27.40 7.99 22.99
CA ASN A 114 -28.48 8.44 23.88
C ASN A 114 -29.66 7.48 24.00
N LEU A 115 -29.45 6.19 23.77
CA LEU A 115 -30.48 5.16 23.82
C LEU A 115 -30.98 4.96 25.25
N GLY A 116 -32.30 4.86 25.41
CA GLY A 116 -32.98 4.82 26.70
C GLY A 116 -33.83 6.06 26.97
N LEU A 117 -33.81 7.06 26.06
CA LEU A 117 -34.68 8.23 26.15
C LEU A 117 -36.08 7.93 25.59
N ASN A 118 -37.08 8.44 26.30
CA ASN A 118 -38.47 8.48 25.90
C ASN A 118 -39.15 9.68 26.57
N ASP A 119 -40.48 9.84 26.46
CA ASP A 119 -41.23 10.97 26.96
C ASP A 119 -41.21 11.13 28.49
N GLU A 120 -40.91 10.06 29.20
CA GLU A 120 -40.78 10.07 30.68
C GLU A 120 -39.31 10.17 31.11
N THR A 121 -38.41 9.42 30.53
CA THR A 121 -36.99 9.42 30.92
C THR A 121 -36.28 10.74 30.62
N VAL A 122 -36.72 11.49 29.58
CA VAL A 122 -36.17 12.82 29.27
C VAL A 122 -36.42 13.81 30.41
N LYS A 123 -37.58 13.72 31.09
CA LYS A 123 -37.91 14.56 32.27
C LYS A 123 -37.03 14.23 33.47
N GLY A 124 -36.73 12.93 33.65
CA GLY A 124 -35.79 12.47 34.67
C GLY A 124 -34.37 12.94 34.38
N LEU A 125 -33.92 12.87 33.11
CA LEU A 125 -32.63 13.38 32.71
C LEU A 125 -32.51 14.89 32.93
N ALA A 126 -33.55 15.70 32.63
CA ALA A 126 -33.61 17.12 32.89
C ALA A 126 -33.49 17.42 34.39
N ALA A 127 -34.24 16.70 35.20
CA ALA A 127 -34.22 16.89 36.66
C ALA A 127 -32.85 16.49 37.28
N SER A 128 -32.28 15.37 36.88
CA SER A 128 -31.02 14.85 37.44
C SER A 128 -29.78 15.62 36.93
N SER A 129 -29.82 16.13 35.71
CA SER A 129 -28.76 16.97 35.16
C SER A 129 -28.82 18.42 35.67
N GLY A 130 -30.01 18.91 35.97
CA GLY A 130 -30.28 20.30 36.25
C GLY A 130 -30.24 21.20 35.00
N ASP A 131 -30.34 20.61 33.81
CA ASP A 131 -30.28 21.29 32.52
C ASP A 131 -31.33 20.75 31.56
N ASP A 132 -32.46 21.43 31.47
CA ASP A 132 -33.58 21.07 30.59
C ASP A 132 -33.16 21.13 29.12
N ARG A 133 -32.32 22.11 28.74
CA ARG A 133 -31.84 22.26 27.36
C ARG A 133 -31.04 21.03 26.93
N PHE A 134 -30.08 20.61 27.76
CA PHE A 134 -29.28 19.42 27.55
C PHE A 134 -30.14 18.16 27.35
N ALA A 135 -31.12 17.96 28.23
CA ALA A 135 -31.95 16.75 28.18
C ALA A 135 -32.79 16.68 26.89
N TRP A 136 -33.43 17.80 26.50
CA TRP A 136 -34.28 17.82 25.31
C TRP A 136 -33.47 17.81 24.01
N ASP A 137 -32.29 18.43 23.93
CA ASP A 137 -31.38 18.28 22.80
C ASP A 137 -30.89 16.83 22.68
N SER A 138 -30.55 16.16 23.77
CA SER A 138 -30.16 14.74 23.76
C SER A 138 -31.29 13.84 23.25
N TYR A 139 -32.55 14.15 23.60
CA TYR A 139 -33.71 13.41 23.12
C TYR A 139 -33.96 13.65 21.62
N ARG A 140 -33.86 14.89 21.16
CA ARG A 140 -33.95 15.23 19.74
C ARG A 140 -32.93 14.48 18.92
N ARG A 141 -31.65 14.50 19.34
CA ARG A 141 -30.56 13.77 18.67
C ARG A 141 -30.83 12.26 18.65
N PHE A 142 -31.34 11.70 19.73
CA PHE A 142 -31.70 10.29 19.79
C PHE A 142 -32.81 9.93 18.81
N ILE A 143 -33.90 10.70 18.74
CA ILE A 143 -35.00 10.46 17.81
C ILE A 143 -34.50 10.50 16.38
N GLN A 144 -33.71 11.51 15.97
CA GLN A 144 -33.14 11.63 14.64
C GLN A 144 -32.28 10.42 14.28
N MET A 145 -31.30 10.09 15.13
CA MET A 145 -30.36 9.00 14.87
C MET A 145 -31.06 7.63 14.88
N TYR A 146 -31.95 7.38 15.84
CA TYR A 146 -32.68 6.11 15.90
C TYR A 146 -33.62 5.94 14.71
N SER A 147 -34.28 6.99 14.30
CA SER A 147 -35.21 6.97 13.16
C SER A 147 -34.50 6.72 11.83
N ASP A 148 -33.36 7.33 11.62
CA ASP A 148 -32.51 7.10 10.45
C ASP A 148 -31.94 5.66 10.46
N VAL A 149 -31.20 5.32 11.50
CA VAL A 149 -30.42 4.07 11.57
C VAL A 149 -31.28 2.82 11.76
N VAL A 150 -32.31 2.90 12.62
CA VAL A 150 -33.08 1.71 13.03
C VAL A 150 -34.40 1.62 12.29
N LEU A 151 -35.08 2.73 12.10
CA LEU A 151 -36.41 2.77 11.50
C LEU A 151 -36.38 3.04 10.00
N GLY A 152 -35.24 3.47 9.43
CA GLY A 152 -35.07 3.73 8.00
C GLY A 152 -35.83 4.96 7.50
N VAL A 153 -36.07 5.95 8.34
CA VAL A 153 -36.66 7.24 7.98
C VAL A 153 -35.57 8.16 7.46
N ASP A 154 -35.81 8.82 6.33
CA ASP A 154 -34.83 9.67 5.64
C ASP A 154 -34.31 10.79 6.56
N HIS A 155 -32.99 10.82 6.76
CA HIS A 155 -32.29 11.79 7.60
C HIS A 155 -32.59 13.25 7.25
N HIS A 156 -32.72 13.56 5.95
CA HIS A 156 -33.00 14.92 5.48
C HIS A 156 -34.29 15.51 6.04
N LEU A 157 -35.31 14.70 6.32
CA LEU A 157 -36.57 15.20 6.89
C LEU A 157 -36.36 15.85 8.27
N PHE A 158 -35.42 15.33 9.04
CA PHE A 158 -35.11 15.85 10.39
C PHE A 158 -34.19 17.08 10.29
N GLU A 159 -33.25 17.10 9.34
CA GLU A 159 -32.39 18.27 9.11
C GLU A 159 -33.20 19.46 8.62
N ASP A 160 -34.10 19.26 7.66
CA ASP A 160 -34.98 20.30 7.14
C ASP A 160 -35.83 20.91 8.26
N ALA A 161 -36.42 20.07 9.14
CA ALA A 161 -37.19 20.54 10.27
C ALA A 161 -36.34 21.36 11.29
N LEU A 162 -35.09 20.94 11.51
CA LEU A 162 -34.15 21.67 12.38
C LEU A 162 -33.79 23.05 11.79
N GLU A 163 -33.49 23.10 10.49
CA GLU A 163 -33.12 24.35 9.81
C GLU A 163 -34.33 25.32 9.78
N ILE A 164 -35.53 24.84 9.51
CA ILE A 164 -36.77 25.65 9.56
C ILE A 164 -36.96 26.19 10.96
N ALA A 165 -36.78 25.35 12.00
CA ALA A 165 -36.92 25.81 13.40
C ALA A 165 -35.90 26.88 13.76
N LYS A 166 -34.68 26.83 13.26
CA LYS A 166 -33.65 27.87 13.42
C LYS A 166 -34.03 29.15 12.68
N GLU A 167 -34.42 29.05 11.42
CA GLU A 167 -34.81 30.20 10.59
C GLU A 167 -36.01 30.96 11.20
N ASP A 168 -37.04 30.23 11.61
CA ASP A 168 -38.25 30.82 12.23
C ASP A 168 -37.97 31.59 13.50
N ASN A 169 -36.94 31.22 14.25
CA ASN A 169 -36.54 31.85 15.50
C ASN A 169 -35.32 32.78 15.39
N GLY A 170 -34.73 32.88 14.18
CA GLY A 170 -33.56 33.72 13.92
C GLY A 170 -32.26 33.22 14.53
N PHE A 171 -32.11 31.92 14.71
CA PHE A 171 -30.91 31.27 15.25
C PHE A 171 -29.97 30.84 14.15
N TYR A 172 -28.66 30.92 14.39
CA TYR A 172 -27.60 30.48 13.49
C TYR A 172 -26.92 29.19 13.95
N ALA A 173 -27.03 28.83 15.22
CA ALA A 173 -26.39 27.67 15.82
C ALA A 173 -27.28 26.97 16.84
N ASP A 174 -27.13 25.66 16.98
CA ASP A 174 -27.86 24.80 17.92
C ASP A 174 -27.74 25.29 19.38
N VAL A 175 -26.61 25.91 19.72
CA VAL A 175 -26.36 26.43 21.08
C VAL A 175 -27.26 27.61 21.47
N GLU A 176 -27.89 28.26 20.48
CA GLU A 176 -28.79 29.39 20.72
C GLU A 176 -30.24 28.96 21.05
N MET A 177 -30.57 27.69 20.74
CA MET A 177 -31.89 27.11 20.97
C MET A 177 -32.08 26.74 22.47
N GLY A 178 -33.13 27.22 23.07
CA GLY A 178 -33.50 26.88 24.44
C GLY A 178 -34.30 25.58 24.57
N ALA A 179 -34.58 25.13 25.77
CA ALA A 179 -35.33 23.90 26.06
C ALA A 179 -36.69 23.83 25.37
N GLU A 180 -37.43 24.95 25.36
CA GLU A 180 -38.75 25.03 24.71
C GLU A 180 -38.71 24.80 23.20
N HIS A 181 -37.65 25.29 22.53
CA HIS A 181 -37.45 25.06 21.11
C HIS A 181 -37.17 23.60 20.81
N TRP A 182 -36.31 22.95 21.62
CA TRP A 182 -36.03 21.51 21.51
C TRP A 182 -37.26 20.64 21.80
N GLN A 183 -38.11 21.03 22.77
CA GLN A 183 -39.39 20.33 23.04
C GLN A 183 -40.33 20.39 21.83
N ALA A 184 -40.46 21.53 21.21
CA ALA A 184 -41.27 21.71 20.00
C ALA A 184 -40.74 20.85 18.84
N LEU A 185 -39.44 20.89 18.65
CA LEU A 185 -38.79 20.09 17.59
C LEU A 185 -38.90 18.57 17.83
N VAL A 186 -38.79 18.10 19.07
CA VAL A 186 -39.04 16.69 19.45
C VAL A 186 -40.45 16.25 19.06
N ALA A 187 -41.46 17.13 19.30
CA ALA A 187 -42.84 16.83 18.91
C ALA A 187 -42.97 16.72 17.38
N GLU A 188 -42.31 17.61 16.64
CA GLU A 188 -42.28 17.58 15.17
C GLU A 188 -41.57 16.32 14.62
N TYR A 189 -40.40 15.97 15.16
CA TYR A 189 -39.67 14.75 14.81
C TYR A 189 -40.53 13.49 14.97
N LYS A 190 -41.27 13.40 16.08
CA LYS A 190 -42.19 12.26 16.27
C LYS A 190 -43.36 12.29 15.28
N SER A 191 -43.81 13.46 14.84
CA SER A 191 -44.81 13.58 13.78
C SER A 191 -44.25 13.13 12.40
N ILE A 192 -42.99 13.46 12.12
CA ILE A 192 -42.29 12.96 10.91
C ILE A 192 -42.25 11.45 10.93
N VAL A 193 -41.83 10.83 12.03
CA VAL A 193 -41.80 9.35 12.15
C VAL A 193 -43.17 8.74 11.96
N GLN A 194 -44.20 9.30 12.61
CA GLN A 194 -45.59 8.83 12.49
C GLN A 194 -46.09 8.94 11.04
N THR A 195 -45.69 9.99 10.33
CA THR A 195 -46.08 10.22 8.94
C THR A 195 -45.37 9.26 7.98
N ALA A 196 -44.10 9.04 8.21
CA ALA A 196 -43.26 8.19 7.34
C ALA A 196 -43.60 6.69 7.50
N LEU A 197 -43.86 6.24 8.72
CA LEU A 197 -44.03 4.80 9.05
C LEU A 197 -45.48 4.38 9.31
N GLY A 198 -46.37 5.32 9.61
CA GLY A 198 -47.73 5.03 10.09
C GLY A 198 -47.81 4.62 11.58
N GLU A 199 -46.68 4.53 12.25
CA GLU A 199 -46.55 4.12 13.65
C GLU A 199 -45.80 5.20 14.47
N PRO A 200 -46.09 5.36 15.79
CA PRO A 200 -45.42 6.34 16.63
C PRO A 200 -43.97 5.91 16.92
N PHE A 201 -43.11 6.91 17.23
CA PHE A 201 -41.74 6.64 17.70
C PHE A 201 -41.78 5.74 18.96
N PRO A 202 -40.99 4.63 18.99
CA PRO A 202 -41.05 3.62 20.06
C PRO A 202 -40.65 4.21 21.42
N GLN A 203 -41.50 3.99 22.45
CA GLN A 203 -41.30 4.49 23.81
C GLN A 203 -40.77 3.43 24.79
N ASP A 204 -40.78 2.13 24.39
CA ASP A 204 -40.19 1.06 25.20
C ASP A 204 -38.67 1.01 24.98
N VAL A 205 -37.92 1.28 26.06
CA VAL A 205 -36.45 1.37 26.01
C VAL A 205 -35.78 0.02 25.68
N PHE A 206 -36.39 -1.10 26.04
CA PHE A 206 -35.88 -2.43 25.69
C PHE A 206 -36.14 -2.74 24.23
N HIS A 207 -37.28 -2.34 23.69
CA HIS A 207 -37.53 -2.41 22.25
C HIS A 207 -36.50 -1.59 21.46
N GLN A 208 -36.21 -0.38 21.93
CA GLN A 208 -35.16 0.49 21.36
C GLN A 208 -33.79 -0.20 21.39
N LEU A 209 -33.40 -0.83 22.52
CA LEU A 209 -32.10 -1.49 22.67
C LEU A 209 -31.93 -2.65 21.67
N TRP A 210 -32.93 -3.52 21.58
CA TRP A 210 -32.89 -4.64 20.64
C TRP A 210 -32.96 -4.19 19.18
N GLY A 211 -33.70 -3.14 18.89
CA GLY A 211 -33.72 -2.51 17.56
C GLY A 211 -32.35 -1.98 17.15
N ALA A 212 -31.65 -1.28 18.04
CA ALA A 212 -30.31 -0.76 17.79
C ALA A 212 -29.25 -1.87 17.63
N ILE A 213 -29.29 -2.94 18.46
CA ILE A 213 -28.40 -4.09 18.34
C ILE A 213 -28.61 -4.78 16.99
N ARG A 214 -29.86 -4.96 16.56
CA ARG A 214 -30.22 -5.53 15.26
C ARG A 214 -29.67 -4.68 14.11
N ALA A 215 -29.93 -3.37 14.12
CA ALA A 215 -29.48 -2.45 13.09
C ALA A 215 -27.94 -2.47 12.91
N VAL A 216 -27.18 -2.54 14.02
CA VAL A 216 -25.73 -2.66 13.95
C VAL A 216 -25.29 -3.99 13.32
N PHE A 217 -25.93 -5.11 13.62
CA PHE A 217 -25.63 -6.39 12.97
C PHE A 217 -25.98 -6.36 11.48
N ASP A 218 -27.16 -5.83 11.13
CA ASP A 218 -27.63 -5.73 9.75
C ASP A 218 -26.72 -4.81 8.92
N SER A 219 -26.12 -3.78 9.54
CA SER A 219 -25.20 -2.86 8.85
C SER A 219 -23.96 -3.57 8.30
N TRP A 220 -23.56 -4.74 8.85
CA TRP A 220 -22.49 -5.56 8.27
C TRP A 220 -22.81 -6.01 6.86
N ASP A 221 -24.09 -6.31 6.55
CA ASP A 221 -24.53 -6.79 5.26
C ASP A 221 -25.08 -5.69 4.33
N SER A 222 -24.96 -4.42 4.72
CA SER A 222 -25.30 -3.27 3.89
C SER A 222 -24.42 -3.17 2.63
N ASP A 223 -24.93 -2.57 1.55
CA ASP A 223 -24.22 -2.45 0.29
C ASP A 223 -22.91 -1.66 0.43
N ARG A 224 -22.91 -0.56 1.21
CA ARG A 224 -21.71 0.22 1.51
C ARG A 224 -20.65 -0.61 2.25
N ALA A 225 -21.04 -1.44 3.21
CA ALA A 225 -20.13 -2.30 3.94
C ALA A 225 -19.59 -3.43 3.06
N LYS A 226 -20.40 -4.03 2.18
CA LYS A 226 -19.97 -5.03 1.20
C LYS A 226 -18.94 -4.46 0.22
N VAL A 227 -19.19 -3.26 -0.33
CA VAL A 227 -18.25 -2.59 -1.24
C VAL A 227 -16.94 -2.29 -0.52
N TYR A 228 -17.00 -1.72 0.69
CA TYR A 228 -15.79 -1.42 1.47
C TYR A 228 -14.98 -2.69 1.78
N ARG A 229 -15.63 -3.77 2.20
CA ARG A 229 -14.96 -5.04 2.49
C ARG A 229 -14.26 -5.60 1.26
N ARG A 230 -14.92 -5.58 0.11
CA ARG A 230 -14.33 -6.02 -1.16
C ARG A 230 -13.10 -5.21 -1.54
N LEU A 231 -13.15 -3.88 -1.39
CA LEU A 231 -12.03 -2.98 -1.72
C LEU A 231 -10.83 -3.11 -0.75
N ASN A 232 -11.06 -3.66 0.45
CA ASN A 232 -10.05 -3.77 1.50
C ASN A 232 -9.72 -5.23 1.85
N ASP A 233 -10.07 -6.20 1.01
CA ASP A 233 -9.82 -7.64 1.20
C ASP A 233 -10.31 -8.17 2.56
N ILE A 234 -11.47 -7.69 3.04
CA ILE A 234 -12.07 -8.12 4.32
C ILE A 234 -13.09 -9.23 4.08
N PRO A 235 -12.88 -10.45 4.63
CA PRO A 235 -13.82 -11.57 4.46
C PRO A 235 -15.21 -11.27 5.01
N GLY A 236 -16.24 -11.67 4.25
CA GLY A 236 -17.63 -11.42 4.60
C GLY A 236 -18.13 -12.26 5.80
N ASP A 237 -17.50 -13.39 6.06
CA ASP A 237 -17.83 -14.35 7.14
C ASP A 237 -17.30 -13.93 8.52
N TRP A 238 -16.57 -12.81 8.61
CA TRP A 238 -16.03 -12.34 9.90
C TRP A 238 -17.09 -11.77 10.85
N GLY A 239 -18.17 -11.19 10.34
CA GLY A 239 -19.17 -10.49 11.13
C GLY A 239 -18.63 -9.22 11.83
N THR A 240 -19.51 -8.56 12.57
CA THR A 240 -19.18 -7.43 13.45
C THR A 240 -19.58 -7.74 14.88
N ALA A 241 -18.86 -7.20 15.87
CA ALA A 241 -19.31 -7.15 17.25
C ALA A 241 -20.20 -5.92 17.49
N VAL A 242 -21.03 -5.98 18.55
CA VAL A 242 -21.81 -4.83 19.04
C VAL A 242 -21.32 -4.45 20.43
N ASN A 243 -20.97 -3.19 20.63
CA ASN A 243 -20.57 -2.64 21.91
C ASN A 243 -21.69 -1.77 22.46
N VAL A 244 -22.24 -2.16 23.63
CA VAL A 244 -23.20 -1.39 24.40
C VAL A 244 -22.46 -0.78 25.59
N GLN A 245 -22.45 0.55 25.69
CA GLN A 245 -21.65 1.26 26.68
C GLN A 245 -22.43 2.39 27.32
N ALA A 246 -22.28 2.59 28.66
CA ALA A 246 -22.86 3.71 29.35
C ALA A 246 -22.45 5.03 28.69
N MET A 247 -23.41 5.93 28.50
CA MET A 247 -23.14 7.26 27.99
C MET A 247 -22.43 8.11 29.07
N VAL A 248 -21.48 8.91 28.58
CA VAL A 248 -20.86 10.04 29.32
C VAL A 248 -20.97 11.28 28.44
N PHE A 249 -21.16 12.43 29.06
CA PHE A 249 -21.62 13.62 28.36
C PHE A 249 -20.60 14.75 28.41
N GLY A 250 -20.07 15.13 27.25
CA GLY A 250 -19.19 16.28 27.05
C GLY A 250 -19.96 17.60 26.96
N ASN A 251 -21.29 17.56 26.88
CA ASN A 251 -22.17 18.72 26.71
C ASN A 251 -23.01 19.07 28.00
N MET A 252 -22.46 18.78 29.18
CA MET A 252 -23.04 19.12 30.46
C MET A 252 -22.46 20.41 31.07
N GLY A 253 -22.38 21.47 30.28
CA GLY A 253 -21.86 22.78 30.68
C GLY A 253 -20.35 22.94 30.55
N ASP A 254 -19.81 24.06 31.02
CA ASP A 254 -18.44 24.53 30.78
C ASP A 254 -17.33 23.66 31.44
N THR A 255 -17.71 22.76 32.35
CA THR A 255 -16.78 21.79 32.97
C THR A 255 -16.77 20.46 32.26
N SER A 256 -17.47 20.36 31.13
CA SER A 256 -17.56 19.15 30.29
C SER A 256 -17.02 19.44 28.90
N ALA A 257 -16.43 18.43 28.29
CA ALA A 257 -15.79 18.53 26.97
C ALA A 257 -15.72 17.18 26.31
N THR A 258 -15.45 17.18 25.02
CA THR A 258 -15.07 15.98 24.25
C THR A 258 -13.91 16.28 23.31
N GLY A 259 -13.15 15.28 22.94
CA GLY A 259 -12.03 15.47 22.02
C GLY A 259 -11.47 14.18 21.43
N VAL A 260 -10.62 14.39 20.44
CA VAL A 260 -9.82 13.37 19.78
C VAL A 260 -8.35 13.76 19.90
N ALA A 261 -7.51 12.81 20.25
CA ALA A 261 -6.11 13.06 20.49
C ALA A 261 -5.21 11.94 20.01
N PHE A 262 -3.97 12.30 19.72
CA PHE A 262 -2.90 11.39 19.33
C PHE A 262 -1.73 11.54 20.28
N THR A 263 -1.09 10.44 20.64
CA THR A 263 0.08 10.46 21.54
C THR A 263 1.34 11.03 20.87
N ARG A 264 1.35 11.10 19.53
CA ARG A 264 2.36 11.78 18.71
C ARG A 264 1.68 12.46 17.53
N ASP A 265 2.32 13.43 16.92
CA ASP A 265 1.81 14.11 15.72
C ASP A 265 1.71 13.10 14.55
N PRO A 266 0.51 12.80 14.04
CA PRO A 266 0.31 11.81 12.97
C PRO A 266 0.81 12.25 11.60
N ALA A 267 1.07 13.55 11.41
CA ALA A 267 1.58 14.10 10.16
C ALA A 267 3.12 14.12 10.12
N THR A 268 3.76 14.53 11.21
CA THR A 268 5.22 14.72 11.27
C THR A 268 5.96 13.59 11.98
N GLY A 269 5.31 12.85 12.87
CA GLY A 269 5.92 11.83 13.73
C GLY A 269 6.57 12.39 14.99
N GLU A 270 6.56 13.69 15.20
CA GLU A 270 7.12 14.32 16.39
C GLU A 270 6.44 13.79 17.67
N LYS A 271 7.24 13.60 18.73
CA LYS A 271 6.73 13.23 20.06
C LYS A 271 6.10 14.46 20.74
N ALA A 272 5.01 14.91 20.18
CA ALA A 272 4.19 15.99 20.69
C ALA A 272 2.73 15.55 20.69
N TYR A 273 2.04 15.75 21.80
CA TYR A 273 0.62 15.44 21.88
C TYR A 273 -0.14 16.32 20.88
N TYR A 274 -0.91 15.69 20.04
CA TYR A 274 -1.67 16.32 18.97
C TYR A 274 -3.15 16.01 19.16
N GLY A 275 -4.02 16.97 18.92
CA GLY A 275 -5.46 16.72 19.01
C GLY A 275 -6.30 17.97 19.08
N GLU A 276 -7.59 17.73 19.06
CA GLU A 276 -8.65 18.72 19.04
C GLU A 276 -9.68 18.40 20.11
N TRP A 277 -10.26 19.45 20.69
CA TRP A 277 -11.27 19.32 21.71
C TRP A 277 -12.33 20.43 21.60
N LEU A 278 -13.49 20.20 22.17
CA LEU A 278 -14.57 21.19 22.28
C LEU A 278 -15.16 21.17 23.69
N VAL A 279 -15.27 22.34 24.29
CA VAL A 279 -16.02 22.53 25.53
C VAL A 279 -17.54 22.48 25.27
N ASN A 280 -18.27 21.88 26.16
CA ASN A 280 -19.72 21.75 26.08
C ASN A 280 -20.20 21.21 24.72
N ALA A 281 -19.73 20.02 24.36
CA ALA A 281 -19.95 19.38 23.05
C ALA A 281 -20.05 17.86 23.17
N GLN A 282 -20.77 17.24 22.24
CA GLN A 282 -20.75 15.78 22.05
C GLN A 282 -19.72 15.38 21.00
N GLY A 283 -19.36 14.08 20.92
CA GLY A 283 -18.37 13.55 19.97
C GLY A 283 -18.70 13.86 18.51
N GLU A 284 -19.98 13.88 18.14
CA GLU A 284 -20.46 14.23 16.80
C GLU A 284 -20.07 15.66 16.41
N ASP A 285 -20.13 16.61 17.33
CA ASP A 285 -19.82 18.02 17.07
C ASP A 285 -18.35 18.22 16.67
N VAL A 286 -17.44 17.34 17.15
CA VAL A 286 -16.02 17.33 16.76
C VAL A 286 -15.82 16.64 15.41
N VAL A 287 -16.40 15.45 15.23
CA VAL A 287 -16.15 14.58 14.06
C VAL A 287 -16.86 15.09 12.82
N ALA A 288 -18.09 15.61 12.96
CA ALA A 288 -18.87 16.13 11.83
C ALA A 288 -18.47 17.57 11.43
N GLY A 289 -17.59 18.23 12.20
CA GLY A 289 -17.11 19.58 11.90
C GLY A 289 -18.18 20.68 12.07
N ILE A 290 -19.22 20.41 12.84
CA ILE A 290 -20.34 21.35 13.11
C ILE A 290 -19.82 22.61 13.82
N ARG A 291 -18.82 22.45 14.68
CA ARG A 291 -18.14 23.53 15.39
C ARG A 291 -16.64 23.47 15.14
N THR A 292 -15.95 24.62 15.07
CA THR A 292 -14.50 24.67 14.94
C THR A 292 -13.84 24.19 16.22
N PRO A 293 -13.10 23.07 16.20
CA PRO A 293 -12.43 22.58 17.40
C PRO A 293 -11.28 23.47 17.84
N GLN A 294 -10.91 23.33 19.12
CA GLN A 294 -9.78 24.02 19.76
C GLN A 294 -8.59 23.05 19.86
N TYR A 295 -7.38 23.60 19.95
CA TYR A 295 -6.16 22.81 20.09
C TYR A 295 -6.06 22.17 21.48
N LEU A 296 -5.53 20.96 21.54
CA LEU A 296 -5.35 20.23 22.78
C LEU A 296 -4.27 20.87 23.67
N THR A 297 -3.14 21.27 23.07
CA THR A 297 -1.95 21.79 23.77
C THR A 297 -1.75 23.29 23.54
N ARG A 298 -1.11 23.95 24.51
CA ARG A 298 -0.67 25.35 24.38
C ARG A 298 0.32 25.49 23.21
N TYR A 299 1.26 24.55 23.06
CA TYR A 299 2.23 24.54 21.96
C TYR A 299 1.56 24.60 20.59
N SER A 300 0.59 23.72 20.34
CA SER A 300 -0.13 23.69 19.06
C SER A 300 -0.96 24.97 18.83
N ARG A 301 -1.59 25.49 19.88
CA ARG A 301 -2.36 26.74 19.83
C ARG A 301 -1.48 27.95 19.46
N GLU A 302 -0.34 28.09 20.13
CA GLU A 302 0.60 29.20 19.90
C GLU A 302 1.19 29.14 18.51
N ARG A 303 1.58 27.95 18.05
CA ARG A 303 2.11 27.72 16.70
C ARG A 303 1.10 28.08 15.60
N ALA A 304 -0.19 27.81 15.84
CA ALA A 304 -1.27 28.15 14.93
C ALA A 304 -1.75 29.61 15.06
N GLY A 305 -1.31 30.35 16.07
CA GLY A 305 -1.79 31.70 16.33
C GLY A 305 -3.28 31.77 16.74
N ALA A 306 -3.83 30.66 17.23
CA ALA A 306 -5.25 30.55 17.58
C ALA A 306 -5.58 31.31 18.90
N LYS A 307 -6.76 31.98 18.92
CA LYS A 307 -7.21 32.76 20.06
C LYS A 307 -7.88 31.94 21.19
N PRO A 308 -8.72 30.91 20.87
CA PRO A 308 -9.33 30.11 21.91
C PRO A 308 -8.27 29.37 22.74
N LEU A 309 -8.52 29.23 24.06
CA LEU A 309 -7.61 28.52 24.96
C LEU A 309 -7.52 27.03 24.56
N SER A 310 -6.32 26.45 24.69
CA SER A 310 -6.15 25.01 24.60
C SER A 310 -6.78 24.29 25.80
N MET A 311 -6.97 22.95 25.67
CA MET A 311 -7.42 22.15 26.81
C MET A 311 -6.44 22.22 27.98
N GLU A 312 -5.14 22.23 27.71
CA GLU A 312 -4.07 22.40 28.71
C GLU A 312 -4.24 23.67 29.55
N GLU A 313 -4.77 24.77 28.99
CA GLU A 313 -4.99 26.03 29.67
C GLU A 313 -6.37 26.14 30.32
N ALA A 314 -7.41 25.59 29.68
CA ALA A 314 -8.79 25.71 30.11
C ALA A 314 -9.20 24.65 31.13
N MET A 315 -8.67 23.41 31.02
CA MET A 315 -8.97 22.27 31.91
C MET A 315 -7.68 21.58 32.36
N PRO A 316 -6.78 22.23 33.10
CA PRO A 316 -5.43 21.73 33.38
C PRO A 316 -5.41 20.41 34.14
N GLU A 317 -6.36 20.14 35.04
CA GLU A 317 -6.44 18.89 35.80
C GLU A 317 -6.82 17.72 34.90
N ALA A 318 -7.88 17.87 34.09
CA ALA A 318 -8.28 16.83 33.12
C ALA A 318 -7.23 16.61 32.03
N TYR A 319 -6.53 17.67 31.59
CA TYR A 319 -5.42 17.54 30.65
C TYR A 319 -4.23 16.78 31.26
N ALA A 320 -3.86 17.03 32.49
CA ALA A 320 -2.78 16.32 33.17
C ALA A 320 -3.10 14.82 33.33
N GLU A 321 -4.36 14.47 33.62
CA GLU A 321 -4.82 13.08 33.64
C GLU A 321 -4.76 12.46 32.26
N LEU A 322 -5.21 13.17 31.22
CA LEU A 322 -5.13 12.72 29.81
C LEU A 322 -3.67 12.50 29.35
N ALA A 323 -2.75 13.39 29.72
CA ALA A 323 -1.33 13.24 29.41
C ALA A 323 -0.72 11.99 30.06
N ALA A 324 -1.11 11.69 31.32
CA ALA A 324 -0.69 10.45 31.97
C ALA A 324 -1.25 9.19 31.27
N VAL A 325 -2.47 9.27 30.75
CA VAL A 325 -3.08 8.22 29.95
C VAL A 325 -2.30 8.01 28.64
N PHE A 326 -1.86 9.08 27.97
CA PHE A 326 -1.06 8.99 26.73
C PHE A 326 0.23 8.21 26.95
N GLU A 327 0.98 8.54 28.01
CA GLU A 327 2.22 7.83 28.35
C GLU A 327 1.96 6.34 28.66
N LEU A 328 0.89 6.04 29.38
CA LEU A 328 0.53 4.67 29.73
C LEU A 328 0.15 3.86 28.49
N LEU A 329 -0.69 4.42 27.61
CA LEU A 329 -1.16 3.74 26.40
C LEU A 329 -0.02 3.51 25.40
N GLU A 330 0.82 4.51 25.14
CA GLU A 330 1.96 4.36 24.23
C GLU A 330 2.94 3.31 24.74
N LYS A 331 3.23 3.29 26.03
CA LYS A 331 4.08 2.29 26.66
C LYS A 331 3.47 0.88 26.63
N HIS A 332 2.16 0.77 26.82
CA HIS A 332 1.43 -0.50 26.82
C HIS A 332 1.34 -1.10 25.42
N TYR A 333 0.87 -0.34 24.44
CA TYR A 333 0.71 -0.76 23.05
C TYR A 333 2.03 -0.70 22.25
N ARG A 334 3.03 0.01 22.79
CA ARG A 334 4.32 0.27 22.13
C ARG A 334 4.17 0.91 20.74
N ASP A 335 3.10 1.68 20.56
CA ASP A 335 2.76 2.35 19.30
C ASP A 335 1.99 3.62 19.57
N MET A 336 2.04 4.58 18.64
CA MET A 336 1.23 5.79 18.68
C MET A 336 -0.26 5.45 18.70
N GLN A 337 -0.97 6.06 19.61
CA GLN A 337 -2.39 5.84 19.82
C GLN A 337 -3.23 7.04 19.37
N ASP A 338 -4.33 6.72 18.72
CA ASP A 338 -5.45 7.58 18.39
C ASP A 338 -6.55 7.33 19.43
N ILE A 339 -7.00 8.38 20.10
CA ILE A 339 -7.76 8.32 21.34
C ILE A 339 -9.00 9.21 21.23
N GLU A 340 -10.16 8.66 21.59
CA GLU A 340 -11.37 9.43 21.81
C GLU A 340 -11.63 9.52 23.31
N PHE A 341 -11.87 10.74 23.82
CA PHE A 341 -12.11 11.00 25.23
C PHE A 341 -13.26 11.98 25.47
N THR A 342 -13.83 11.92 26.66
CA THR A 342 -14.84 12.88 27.14
C THR A 342 -14.52 13.29 28.57
N VAL A 343 -14.70 14.55 28.87
CA VAL A 343 -14.69 15.08 30.23
C VAL A 343 -16.13 15.40 30.64
N GLU A 344 -16.63 14.70 31.62
CA GLU A 344 -17.97 14.94 32.17
C GLU A 344 -17.84 15.57 33.56
N ARG A 345 -18.21 16.83 33.69
CA ARG A 345 -18.14 17.59 34.96
C ARG A 345 -16.76 17.46 35.64
N GLY A 346 -15.69 17.66 34.85
CA GLY A 346 -14.30 17.61 35.31
C GLY A 346 -13.70 16.20 35.37
N LYS A 347 -14.47 15.13 35.20
CA LYS A 347 -13.98 13.75 35.24
C LYS A 347 -13.66 13.25 33.83
N LEU A 348 -12.43 12.78 33.62
CA LEU A 348 -11.99 12.22 32.36
C LEU A 348 -12.55 10.79 32.13
N TRP A 349 -12.94 10.50 30.92
CA TRP A 349 -13.37 9.19 30.45
C TRP A 349 -12.75 8.86 29.11
N MET A 350 -12.30 7.60 28.96
CA MET A 350 -11.71 7.07 27.73
C MET A 350 -12.76 6.29 26.95
N LEU A 351 -13.07 6.71 25.73
CA LEU A 351 -14.12 6.08 24.91
C LEU A 351 -13.59 5.09 23.91
N GLN A 352 -12.39 5.34 23.38
CA GLN A 352 -11.75 4.48 22.40
C GLN A 352 -10.24 4.73 22.36
N THR A 353 -9.47 3.68 22.08
CA THR A 353 -8.08 3.78 21.63
C THR A 353 -7.86 2.86 20.43
N ARG A 354 -6.97 3.26 19.54
CA ARG A 354 -6.53 2.45 18.39
C ARG A 354 -5.14 2.88 17.94
N SER A 355 -4.43 2.02 17.21
CA SER A 355 -3.23 2.45 16.48
C SER A 355 -3.58 3.59 15.54
N GLY A 356 -2.93 4.73 15.71
CA GLY A 356 -3.24 5.93 14.95
C GLY A 356 -2.83 5.80 13.49
N LYS A 357 -3.72 6.23 12.59
CA LYS A 357 -3.36 6.42 11.18
C LYS A 357 -2.35 7.55 11.08
N ARG A 358 -1.36 7.40 10.22
CA ARG A 358 -0.23 8.34 10.10
C ARG A 358 0.32 8.38 8.68
N THR A 359 1.00 9.45 8.34
CA THR A 359 1.72 9.56 7.06
C THR A 359 2.91 8.60 7.02
N ALA A 360 3.41 8.28 5.83
CA ALA A 360 4.62 7.47 5.66
C ALA A 360 5.84 8.08 6.38
N LYS A 361 5.99 9.41 6.30
CA LYS A 361 7.06 10.16 6.99
C LYS A 361 6.93 10.02 8.52
N ALA A 362 5.73 10.20 9.05
CA ALA A 362 5.49 10.05 10.48
C ALA A 362 5.72 8.61 10.95
N ALA A 363 5.28 7.60 10.17
CA ALA A 363 5.50 6.20 10.49
C ALA A 363 6.99 5.87 10.61
N LEU A 364 7.79 6.36 9.65
CA LEU A 364 9.23 6.17 9.64
C LEU A 364 9.90 6.83 10.85
N LYS A 365 9.61 8.11 11.09
CA LYS A 365 10.16 8.84 12.24
C LYS A 365 9.79 8.19 13.57
N MET A 366 8.51 7.85 13.76
CA MET A 366 8.06 7.18 14.98
C MET A 366 8.75 5.83 15.20
N ALA A 367 8.97 5.04 14.15
CA ALA A 367 9.65 3.75 14.26
C ALA A 367 11.09 3.92 14.74
N VAL A 368 11.82 4.91 14.20
CA VAL A 368 13.21 5.20 14.60
C VAL A 368 13.26 5.76 16.02
N ASP A 369 12.43 6.74 16.35
CA ASP A 369 12.37 7.35 17.68
C ASP A 369 12.01 6.31 18.76
N MET A 370 11.04 5.43 18.51
CA MET A 370 10.63 4.39 19.46
C MET A 370 11.72 3.34 19.71
N VAL A 371 12.56 3.06 18.74
CA VAL A 371 13.76 2.21 18.96
C VAL A 371 14.77 2.95 19.83
N ALA A 372 15.03 4.21 19.55
CA ALA A 372 15.94 5.03 20.36
C ALA A 372 15.45 5.21 21.81
N GLU A 373 14.12 5.29 22.01
CA GLU A 373 13.48 5.35 23.32
C GLU A 373 13.43 3.98 24.04
N GLY A 374 13.79 2.88 23.36
CA GLY A 374 13.73 1.52 23.93
C GLY A 374 12.32 0.95 24.07
N LEU A 375 11.33 1.53 23.42
CA LEU A 375 9.95 1.05 23.41
C LEU A 375 9.77 -0.19 22.51
N ILE A 376 10.48 -0.23 21.38
CA ILE A 376 10.51 -1.34 20.44
C ILE A 376 11.96 -1.66 20.04
N ASP A 377 12.16 -2.82 19.41
CA ASP A 377 13.43 -3.18 18.78
C ASP A 377 13.44 -2.90 17.26
N GLU A 378 14.61 -2.98 16.63
CA GLU A 378 14.79 -2.80 15.19
C GLU A 378 13.87 -3.72 14.36
N ARG A 379 13.65 -4.97 14.81
CA ARG A 379 12.82 -5.95 14.11
C ARG A 379 11.36 -5.56 14.11
N MET A 380 10.87 -5.02 15.23
CA MET A 380 9.51 -4.51 15.32
C MET A 380 9.35 -3.26 14.46
N ALA A 381 10.33 -2.36 14.44
CA ALA A 381 10.36 -1.18 13.59
C ALA A 381 10.25 -1.58 12.10
N ILE A 382 11.09 -2.52 11.64
CA ILE A 382 11.05 -3.08 10.28
C ILE A 382 9.65 -3.63 9.94
N LYS A 383 9.06 -4.42 10.83
CA LYS A 383 7.74 -5.06 10.59
C LYS A 383 6.57 -4.09 10.51
N ARG A 384 6.69 -2.90 11.12
CA ARG A 384 5.59 -1.91 11.18
C ARG A 384 5.48 -1.02 9.97
N ILE A 385 6.58 -0.81 9.26
CA ILE A 385 6.58 0.07 8.09
C ILE A 385 6.03 -0.70 6.90
N ASP A 386 5.00 -0.16 6.26
CA ASP A 386 4.55 -0.68 4.97
C ASP A 386 5.62 -0.37 3.91
N PRO A 387 6.20 -1.40 3.26
CA PRO A 387 7.19 -1.17 2.22
C PRO A 387 6.70 -0.28 1.09
N MET A 388 5.41 -0.40 0.71
CA MET A 388 4.84 0.42 -0.36
C MET A 388 4.68 1.89 0.04
N ALA A 389 4.52 2.18 1.32
CA ALA A 389 4.49 3.56 1.80
C ALA A 389 5.82 4.30 1.59
N LEU A 390 6.95 3.59 1.51
CA LEU A 390 8.25 4.19 1.21
C LEU A 390 8.29 4.86 -0.17
N ASP A 391 7.49 4.38 -1.11
CA ASP A 391 7.40 4.96 -2.45
C ASP A 391 7.08 6.46 -2.41
N GLN A 392 6.21 6.86 -1.48
CA GLN A 392 5.86 8.27 -1.26
C GLN A 392 7.04 9.12 -0.77
N LEU A 393 8.03 8.50 -0.13
CA LEU A 393 9.22 9.18 0.43
C LEU A 393 10.36 9.31 -0.58
N LEU A 394 10.29 8.63 -1.71
CA LEU A 394 11.35 8.56 -2.71
C LEU A 394 11.19 9.59 -3.83
N HIS A 395 10.06 10.28 -3.87
CA HIS A 395 9.70 11.21 -4.93
C HIS A 395 9.39 12.60 -4.38
N PRO A 396 9.62 13.67 -5.15
CA PRO A 396 9.17 15.00 -4.78
C PRO A 396 7.67 15.03 -4.53
N THR A 397 7.23 15.74 -3.51
CA THR A 397 5.81 15.91 -3.15
C THR A 397 5.41 17.37 -3.29
N LEU A 398 4.12 17.63 -3.48
CA LEU A 398 3.61 19.00 -3.49
C LEU A 398 3.74 19.63 -2.10
N ASP A 399 4.09 20.89 -2.05
CA ASP A 399 3.98 21.69 -0.84
C ASP A 399 2.50 21.69 -0.38
N PRO A 400 2.19 21.21 0.84
CA PRO A 400 0.81 21.14 1.33
C PRO A 400 0.13 22.49 1.46
N ASP A 401 0.91 23.56 1.68
CA ASP A 401 0.41 24.91 1.88
C ASP A 401 0.27 25.71 0.57
N ALA A 402 0.70 25.13 -0.56
CA ALA A 402 0.63 25.81 -1.85
C ALA A 402 -0.82 25.79 -2.42
N PRO A 403 -1.28 26.90 -3.00
CA PRO A 403 -2.59 26.96 -3.65
C PRO A 403 -2.63 26.03 -4.87
N ARG A 404 -3.75 25.35 -5.07
CA ARG A 404 -3.95 24.34 -6.13
C ARG A 404 -5.15 24.69 -7.01
N ASP A 405 -4.95 24.71 -8.33
CA ASP A 405 -6.02 24.87 -9.33
C ASP A 405 -6.19 23.55 -10.08
N LEU A 406 -7.07 22.69 -9.57
CA LEU A 406 -7.28 21.35 -10.10
C LEU A 406 -8.00 21.42 -11.47
N LEU A 407 -7.41 20.82 -12.48
CA LEU A 407 -7.97 20.68 -13.84
C LEU A 407 -8.74 19.38 -14.02
N THR A 408 -8.14 18.26 -13.62
CA THR A 408 -8.74 16.91 -13.72
C THR A 408 -8.00 15.92 -12.82
N LYS A 409 -8.56 14.70 -12.77
CA LYS A 409 -7.93 13.54 -12.12
C LYS A 409 -7.81 12.38 -13.10
N GLY A 410 -6.76 11.60 -12.93
CA GLY A 410 -6.53 10.31 -13.57
C GLY A 410 -6.11 9.26 -12.55
N LEU A 411 -5.57 8.15 -13.02
CA LEU A 411 -5.03 7.10 -12.16
C LEU A 411 -3.63 7.51 -11.66
N PRO A 412 -3.33 7.31 -10.37
CA PRO A 412 -2.02 7.57 -9.76
C PRO A 412 -1.00 6.52 -10.22
N ALA A 413 -0.51 6.65 -11.44
CA ALA A 413 0.26 5.60 -12.11
C ALA A 413 1.72 5.50 -11.67
N SER A 414 2.36 6.64 -11.34
CA SER A 414 3.70 6.70 -10.76
C SER A 414 3.79 7.88 -9.79
N PRO A 415 4.23 7.66 -8.53
CA PRO A 415 4.21 8.69 -7.51
C PRO A 415 5.18 9.83 -7.78
N GLY A 416 4.98 10.93 -7.04
CA GLY A 416 5.77 12.15 -7.14
C GLY A 416 4.97 13.31 -7.72
N ALA A 417 5.56 14.51 -7.59
CA ALA A 417 5.00 15.74 -8.15
C ALA A 417 5.99 16.38 -9.12
N ALA A 418 5.48 16.87 -10.24
CA ALA A 418 6.30 17.58 -11.22
C ALA A 418 5.52 18.69 -11.91
N SER A 419 6.17 19.82 -12.10
CA SER A 419 5.68 20.96 -12.89
C SER A 419 6.49 21.11 -14.17
N GLY A 420 5.83 21.41 -15.28
CA GLY A 420 6.52 21.68 -16.54
C GLY A 420 5.59 22.15 -17.65
N ALA A 421 6.19 22.57 -18.74
CA ALA A 421 5.47 22.98 -19.93
C ALA A 421 4.91 21.75 -20.67
N ILE A 422 3.68 21.84 -21.14
CA ILE A 422 3.03 20.79 -21.94
C ILE A 422 3.82 20.59 -23.24
N VAL A 423 4.09 19.33 -23.56
CA VAL A 423 4.66 18.88 -24.83
C VAL A 423 3.89 17.66 -25.32
N LEU A 424 3.55 17.63 -26.62
CA LEU A 424 2.61 16.64 -27.17
C LEU A 424 3.29 15.50 -27.94
N ASP A 425 4.60 15.56 -28.15
CA ASP A 425 5.39 14.50 -28.78
C ASP A 425 6.76 14.31 -28.09
N ALA A 426 7.32 13.11 -28.24
CA ALA A 426 8.54 12.70 -27.55
C ALA A 426 9.77 13.49 -28.00
N ASP A 427 9.92 13.74 -29.30
CA ASP A 427 11.05 14.46 -29.88
C ASP A 427 11.12 15.93 -29.40
N THR A 428 9.95 16.57 -29.32
CA THR A 428 9.86 17.93 -28.80
C THR A 428 10.16 17.95 -27.30
N ALA A 429 9.75 16.91 -26.55
CA ALA A 429 10.06 16.79 -25.13
C ALA A 429 11.59 16.73 -24.91
N GLU A 430 12.28 15.89 -25.66
CA GLU A 430 13.74 15.75 -25.59
C GLU A 430 14.45 17.06 -25.94
N LYS A 431 14.15 17.65 -27.12
CA LYS A 431 14.76 18.91 -27.60
C LYS A 431 14.58 20.08 -26.63
N ARG A 432 13.43 20.16 -25.97
CA ARG A 432 13.17 21.23 -24.98
C ARG A 432 13.88 20.94 -23.64
N ALA A 433 13.90 19.67 -23.21
CA ALA A 433 14.63 19.27 -22.01
C ALA A 433 16.16 19.48 -22.14
N GLU A 434 16.74 19.22 -23.31
CA GLU A 434 18.17 19.53 -23.61
C GLU A 434 18.50 21.01 -23.46
N ARG A 435 17.52 21.89 -23.67
CA ARG A 435 17.67 23.35 -23.45
C ARG A 435 17.49 23.75 -21.97
N GLY A 436 17.28 22.75 -21.08
CA GLY A 436 17.06 22.96 -19.65
C GLY A 436 15.64 23.33 -19.26
N GLU A 437 14.67 23.18 -20.18
CA GLU A 437 13.26 23.45 -19.89
C GLU A 437 12.65 22.24 -19.14
N ALA A 438 11.84 22.53 -18.10
CA ALA A 438 11.02 21.50 -17.46
C ALA A 438 9.77 21.25 -18.32
N VAL A 439 9.59 20.02 -18.80
CA VAL A 439 8.47 19.64 -19.68
C VAL A 439 7.66 18.49 -19.09
N ILE A 440 6.37 18.47 -19.39
CA ILE A 440 5.44 17.36 -19.12
C ILE A 440 5.02 16.80 -20.47
N LEU A 441 5.33 15.52 -20.68
CA LEU A 441 4.90 14.82 -21.89
C LEU A 441 3.43 14.42 -21.76
N VAL A 442 2.60 14.90 -22.69
CA VAL A 442 1.15 14.63 -22.71
C VAL A 442 0.80 13.85 -23.97
N ARG A 443 0.29 12.65 -23.81
CA ARG A 443 -0.06 11.75 -24.90
C ARG A 443 -1.49 11.21 -24.75
N VAL A 444 -2.08 10.72 -25.83
CA VAL A 444 -3.30 9.90 -25.72
C VAL A 444 -2.96 8.59 -24.99
N GLU A 445 -1.92 7.93 -25.45
CA GLU A 445 -1.24 6.77 -24.84
C GLU A 445 0.22 6.80 -25.29
N THR A 446 1.12 6.15 -24.55
CA THR A 446 2.54 6.07 -24.94
C THR A 446 2.85 4.72 -25.57
N SER A 447 3.81 4.72 -26.48
CA SER A 447 4.39 3.54 -27.11
C SER A 447 5.89 3.40 -26.75
N PRO A 448 6.55 2.27 -27.03
CA PRO A 448 7.99 2.14 -26.83
C PRO A 448 8.84 3.19 -27.54
N GLU A 449 8.33 3.75 -28.63
CA GLU A 449 8.98 4.84 -29.37
C GLU A 449 9.03 6.17 -28.60
N ASP A 450 8.13 6.38 -27.65
CA ASP A 450 8.09 7.58 -26.82
C ASP A 450 9.13 7.58 -25.67
N ILE A 451 9.94 6.52 -25.51
CA ILE A 451 10.78 6.28 -24.33
C ILE A 451 11.80 7.40 -24.08
N HIS A 452 12.39 7.95 -25.14
CA HIS A 452 13.34 9.05 -25.05
C HIS A 452 12.69 10.34 -24.52
N GLY A 453 11.50 10.68 -25.02
CA GLY A 453 10.72 11.81 -24.54
C GLY A 453 10.19 11.60 -23.12
N MET A 454 9.82 10.39 -22.76
CA MET A 454 9.42 10.03 -21.38
C MET A 454 10.59 10.18 -20.42
N HIS A 455 11.80 9.83 -20.84
CA HIS A 455 13.00 9.97 -20.02
C HIS A 455 13.38 11.43 -19.83
N ALA A 456 13.25 12.26 -20.87
CA ALA A 456 13.57 13.68 -20.84
C ALA A 456 12.54 14.50 -20.03
N ALA A 457 11.28 14.12 -20.07
CA ALA A 457 10.19 14.82 -19.36
C ALA A 457 10.31 14.71 -17.83
N LYS A 458 9.84 15.75 -17.13
CA LYS A 458 9.72 15.75 -15.66
C LYS A 458 8.52 14.95 -15.15
N GLY A 459 7.50 14.77 -15.99
CA GLY A 459 6.32 13.98 -15.68
C GLY A 459 5.56 13.60 -16.94
N ILE A 460 4.65 12.64 -16.82
CA ILE A 460 3.91 12.05 -17.94
C ILE A 460 2.41 12.07 -17.63
N LEU A 461 1.62 12.53 -18.61
CA LEU A 461 0.17 12.55 -18.55
C LEU A 461 -0.39 11.80 -19.76
N THR A 462 -1.27 10.80 -19.53
CA THR A 462 -1.97 10.14 -20.62
C THR A 462 -3.49 10.22 -20.48
N ALA A 463 -4.17 10.42 -21.61
CA ALA A 463 -5.64 10.42 -21.67
C ALA A 463 -6.22 9.01 -21.49
N ARG A 464 -5.49 7.98 -21.93
CA ARG A 464 -5.84 6.56 -21.83
C ARG A 464 -4.74 5.78 -21.15
N GLY A 465 -5.07 4.56 -20.71
CA GLY A 465 -4.16 3.62 -20.07
C GLY A 465 -4.52 3.37 -18.61
N GLY A 466 -4.20 2.18 -18.16
CA GLY A 466 -4.37 1.71 -16.77
C GLY A 466 -3.06 1.76 -16.00
N MET A 467 -3.09 1.21 -14.77
CA MET A 467 -1.91 1.10 -13.88
C MET A 467 -0.80 0.20 -14.44
N THR A 468 -1.11 -0.63 -15.42
CA THR A 468 -0.19 -1.55 -16.11
C THR A 468 0.14 -1.13 -17.54
N SER A 469 -0.36 0.03 -17.99
CA SER A 469 -0.03 0.58 -19.32
C SER A 469 1.46 0.86 -19.48
N HIS A 470 1.92 0.95 -20.71
CA HIS A 470 3.31 1.30 -21.02
C HIS A 470 3.74 2.59 -20.31
N ALA A 471 2.92 3.65 -20.37
CA ALA A 471 3.18 4.91 -19.65
C ALA A 471 3.42 4.68 -18.15
N ALA A 472 2.53 3.92 -17.50
CA ALA A 472 2.58 3.68 -16.06
C ALA A 472 3.83 2.88 -15.64
N VAL A 473 4.14 1.82 -16.38
CA VAL A 473 5.26 0.93 -16.05
C VAL A 473 6.60 1.62 -16.28
N VAL A 474 6.77 2.25 -17.44
CA VAL A 474 8.02 2.94 -17.81
C VAL A 474 8.26 4.16 -16.91
N ALA A 475 7.23 4.99 -16.68
CA ALA A 475 7.34 6.13 -15.77
C ALA A 475 7.77 5.71 -14.35
N ARG A 476 7.18 4.63 -13.85
CA ARG A 476 7.52 4.05 -12.54
C ARG A 476 8.95 3.52 -12.50
N GLY A 477 9.38 2.87 -13.57
CA GLY A 477 10.77 2.44 -13.74
C GLY A 477 11.76 3.59 -13.71
N MET A 478 11.42 4.71 -14.35
CA MET A 478 12.25 5.92 -14.44
C MET A 478 12.11 6.84 -13.21
N GLY A 479 11.20 6.56 -12.25
CA GLY A 479 10.90 7.45 -11.14
C GLY A 479 10.29 8.79 -11.57
N ARG A 480 9.55 8.80 -12.68
CA ARG A 480 8.88 10.00 -13.18
C ARG A 480 7.42 10.01 -12.71
N PRO A 481 6.92 11.12 -12.14
CA PRO A 481 5.51 11.27 -11.83
C PRO A 481 4.64 11.00 -13.05
N CYS A 482 3.62 10.16 -12.89
CA CYS A 482 2.73 9.83 -13.99
C CYS A 482 1.26 9.80 -13.54
N VAL A 483 0.43 10.49 -14.30
CA VAL A 483 -1.03 10.42 -14.21
C VAL A 483 -1.52 9.76 -15.50
N SER A 484 -2.11 8.57 -15.39
CA SER A 484 -2.58 7.79 -16.53
C SER A 484 -4.11 7.75 -16.58
N GLY A 485 -4.67 7.56 -17.78
CA GLY A 485 -6.11 7.38 -17.94
C GLY A 485 -6.96 8.60 -17.54
N ALA A 486 -6.44 9.81 -17.71
CA ALA A 486 -7.17 11.05 -17.45
C ALA A 486 -8.18 11.32 -18.57
N ALA A 487 -9.33 10.64 -18.55
CA ALA A 487 -10.33 10.62 -19.62
C ALA A 487 -10.90 12.00 -20.02
N ALA A 488 -10.77 13.01 -19.16
CA ALA A 488 -11.17 14.38 -19.48
C ALA A 488 -10.17 15.12 -20.39
N VAL A 489 -9.00 14.53 -20.64
CA VAL A 489 -7.95 15.08 -21.49
C VAL A 489 -8.21 14.72 -22.94
N SER A 490 -8.31 15.71 -23.81
CA SER A 490 -8.42 15.56 -25.26
C SER A 490 -7.33 16.35 -25.95
N ILE A 491 -6.57 15.70 -26.83
CA ILE A 491 -5.42 16.27 -27.51
C ILE A 491 -5.79 16.53 -28.98
N ASP A 492 -5.55 17.74 -29.45
CA ASP A 492 -5.60 18.09 -30.88
C ASP A 492 -4.17 18.37 -31.38
N MET A 493 -3.62 17.39 -32.10
CA MET A 493 -2.25 17.45 -32.63
C MET A 493 -2.12 18.49 -33.74
N ALA A 494 -3.22 18.80 -34.48
CA ALA A 494 -3.16 19.75 -35.59
C ALA A 494 -3.07 21.19 -35.09
N SER A 495 -3.80 21.53 -34.04
CA SER A 495 -3.75 22.85 -33.39
C SER A 495 -2.74 22.94 -32.25
N ARG A 496 -2.13 21.81 -31.86
CA ARG A 496 -1.24 21.64 -30.70
C ARG A 496 -1.89 22.20 -29.41
N THR A 497 -3.13 21.81 -29.19
CA THR A 497 -3.93 22.21 -28.03
C THR A 497 -4.38 21.01 -27.21
N LEU A 498 -4.59 21.25 -25.93
CA LEU A 498 -5.07 20.30 -24.96
C LEU A 498 -6.38 20.82 -24.36
N LYS A 499 -7.46 20.04 -24.44
CA LYS A 499 -8.70 20.34 -23.74
C LYS A 499 -8.85 19.46 -22.51
N ILE A 500 -9.10 20.08 -21.35
CA ILE A 500 -9.37 19.42 -20.08
C ILE A 500 -10.69 19.97 -19.53
N GLY A 501 -11.77 19.21 -19.67
CA GLY A 501 -13.10 19.68 -19.33
C GLY A 501 -13.47 20.93 -20.14
N ASN A 502 -13.71 22.05 -19.48
CA ASN A 502 -14.06 23.33 -20.10
C ASN A 502 -12.85 24.25 -20.37
N ARG A 503 -11.63 23.81 -20.02
CA ARG A 503 -10.41 24.61 -20.22
C ARG A 503 -9.66 24.14 -21.45
N GLU A 504 -9.13 25.10 -22.19
CA GLU A 504 -8.24 24.86 -23.32
C GLU A 504 -6.87 25.40 -22.98
N LEU A 505 -5.86 24.54 -23.09
CA LEU A 505 -4.43 24.83 -22.86
C LEU A 505 -3.68 24.62 -24.17
N LYS A 506 -2.60 25.34 -24.34
CA LYS A 506 -1.71 25.21 -25.51
C LYS A 506 -0.44 24.49 -25.12
N GLU A 507 0.19 23.91 -26.10
CA GLU A 507 1.56 23.45 -25.93
C GLU A 507 2.45 24.59 -25.45
N GLY A 508 3.22 24.35 -24.39
CA GLY A 508 4.03 25.34 -23.70
C GLY A 508 3.38 25.93 -22.45
N ASP A 509 2.05 25.79 -22.26
CA ASP A 509 1.43 26.17 -21.00
C ASP A 509 1.92 25.24 -19.88
N VAL A 510 2.05 25.77 -18.66
CA VAL A 510 2.58 25.01 -17.53
C VAL A 510 1.45 24.27 -16.81
N ILE A 511 1.68 22.99 -16.53
CA ILE A 511 0.84 22.17 -15.65
C ILE A 511 1.68 21.49 -14.58
N THR A 512 1.02 21.10 -13.51
CA THR A 512 1.62 20.30 -12.44
C THR A 512 0.87 18.98 -12.30
N LEU A 513 1.63 17.89 -12.19
CA LEU A 513 1.11 16.55 -11.93
C LEU A 513 1.40 16.16 -10.48
N ASP A 514 0.41 15.58 -9.81
CA ASP A 514 0.60 14.78 -8.60
C ASP A 514 0.34 13.32 -8.94
N GLY A 515 1.39 12.59 -9.22
CA GLY A 515 1.31 11.18 -9.58
C GLY A 515 0.93 10.27 -8.41
N ALA A 516 0.98 10.75 -7.17
CA ALA A 516 0.54 10.00 -5.99
C ALA A 516 -0.98 10.11 -5.76
N ALA A 517 -1.57 11.27 -6.06
CA ALA A 517 -3.00 11.53 -5.93
C ALA A 517 -3.77 11.36 -7.26
N GLY A 518 -3.07 11.32 -8.39
CA GLY A 518 -3.65 11.34 -9.74
C GLY A 518 -4.17 12.71 -10.16
N ASP A 519 -3.73 13.79 -9.53
CA ASP A 519 -4.21 15.13 -9.77
C ASP A 519 -3.41 15.84 -10.89
N VAL A 520 -4.13 16.57 -11.76
CA VAL A 520 -3.56 17.45 -12.79
C VAL A 520 -3.99 18.88 -12.48
N MET A 521 -3.04 19.78 -12.28
CA MET A 521 -3.28 21.16 -11.86
C MET A 521 -2.76 22.16 -12.89
N ALA A 522 -3.40 23.34 -12.97
CA ALA A 522 -2.95 24.43 -13.80
C ALA A 522 -1.76 25.17 -13.13
N GLY A 523 -0.80 25.59 -13.95
CA GLY A 523 0.36 26.34 -13.48
C GLY A 523 1.40 25.50 -12.75
N SER A 524 2.39 26.17 -12.18
CA SER A 524 3.46 25.55 -11.39
C SER A 524 3.09 25.58 -9.91
N VAL A 525 3.06 24.42 -9.27
CA VAL A 525 2.89 24.26 -7.82
C VAL A 525 4.25 23.91 -7.20
N PRO A 526 4.70 24.57 -6.14
CA PRO A 526 5.95 24.24 -5.45
C PRO A 526 6.00 22.78 -4.99
N THR A 527 7.20 22.19 -5.07
CA THR A 527 7.47 20.82 -4.63
C THR A 527 8.53 20.79 -3.52
N ILE A 528 8.45 19.76 -2.69
CA ILE A 528 9.43 19.45 -1.64
C ILE A 528 10.21 18.22 -2.08
N GLU A 529 11.54 18.33 -2.15
CA GLU A 529 12.43 17.22 -2.52
C GLU A 529 12.47 16.13 -1.44
N PRO A 530 12.67 14.84 -1.82
CA PRO A 530 12.74 13.74 -0.87
C PRO A 530 14.00 13.80 0.00
N GLU A 531 13.81 13.52 1.29
CA GLU A 531 14.89 13.44 2.27
C GLU A 531 15.28 11.97 2.50
N LEU A 532 16.36 11.50 1.86
CA LEU A 532 16.83 10.11 1.87
C LEU A 532 17.89 9.81 2.94
N VAL A 533 18.15 10.76 3.85
CA VAL A 533 19.11 10.67 4.96
C VAL A 533 18.39 10.57 6.30
N GLY A 534 19.11 10.45 7.41
CA GLY A 534 18.51 10.39 8.73
C GLY A 534 17.70 9.11 8.98
N ASP A 535 16.44 9.26 9.30
CA ASP A 535 15.56 8.13 9.68
C ASP A 535 15.43 7.10 8.56
N PHE A 536 15.36 7.54 7.31
CA PHE A 536 15.31 6.64 6.15
C PHE A 536 16.59 5.79 6.03
N GLY A 537 17.76 6.42 6.17
CA GLY A 537 19.05 5.72 6.17
C GLY A 537 19.12 4.68 7.29
N THR A 538 18.70 5.05 8.50
CA THR A 538 18.65 4.16 9.66
C THR A 538 17.76 2.93 9.42
N LEU A 539 16.55 3.13 8.87
CA LEU A 539 15.67 2.01 8.53
C LEU A 539 16.30 1.07 7.49
N MET A 540 16.97 1.64 6.47
CA MET A 540 17.64 0.85 5.43
C MET A 540 18.83 0.05 5.98
N GLU A 541 19.60 0.61 6.90
CA GLU A 541 20.68 -0.13 7.60
C GLU A 541 20.13 -1.31 8.40
N TRP A 542 19.02 -1.10 9.13
CA TRP A 542 18.36 -2.19 9.84
C TRP A 542 17.83 -3.26 8.89
N ALA A 543 17.21 -2.84 7.76
CA ALA A 543 16.73 -3.78 6.77
C ALA A 543 17.87 -4.65 6.22
N ASP A 544 19.00 -4.05 5.85
CA ASP A 544 20.16 -4.78 5.34
C ASP A 544 20.77 -5.76 6.36
N LYS A 545 20.74 -5.42 7.64
CA LYS A 545 21.20 -6.30 8.73
C LYS A 545 20.33 -7.55 8.89
N HIS A 546 19.05 -7.47 8.53
CA HIS A 546 18.09 -8.54 8.80
C HIS A 546 17.66 -9.34 7.55
N ARG A 547 17.85 -8.82 6.35
CA ARG A 547 17.53 -9.54 5.11
C ARG A 547 18.59 -10.60 4.78
N ARG A 548 18.16 -11.69 4.17
CA ARG A 548 19.03 -12.73 3.61
C ARG A 548 19.27 -12.48 2.11
N MET A 549 18.19 -12.27 1.37
CA MET A 549 18.28 -12.05 -0.07
C MET A 549 19.02 -10.74 -0.39
N LYS A 550 19.82 -10.79 -1.46
CA LYS A 550 20.40 -9.61 -2.07
C LYS A 550 19.34 -8.84 -2.85
N VAL A 551 19.53 -7.53 -2.95
CA VAL A 551 18.66 -6.67 -3.75
C VAL A 551 19.47 -6.05 -4.87
N ARG A 552 19.10 -6.37 -6.11
CA ARG A 552 19.69 -5.85 -7.34
C ARG A 552 18.71 -4.91 -8.04
N THR A 553 19.18 -4.27 -9.10
CA THR A 553 18.34 -3.39 -9.91
C THR A 553 18.19 -3.88 -11.35
N ASN A 554 17.08 -3.49 -11.98
CA ASN A 554 16.91 -3.51 -13.44
C ASN A 554 17.31 -2.13 -13.94
N ALA A 555 18.41 -2.04 -14.70
CA ALA A 555 18.95 -0.77 -15.18
C ALA A 555 19.74 -0.96 -16.47
N GLU A 556 19.55 -0.05 -17.41
CA GLU A 556 20.15 -0.05 -18.73
C GLU A 556 21.02 1.18 -19.00
N THR A 557 20.88 2.24 -18.20
CA THR A 557 21.63 3.50 -18.34
C THR A 557 22.55 3.75 -17.15
N PRO A 558 23.66 4.48 -17.35
CA PRO A 558 24.52 4.90 -16.23
C PRO A 558 23.80 5.78 -15.20
N ALA A 559 22.76 6.52 -15.60
CA ALA A 559 21.94 7.33 -14.69
C ALA A 559 21.13 6.43 -13.75
N ASP A 560 20.43 5.44 -14.29
CA ASP A 560 19.66 4.47 -13.50
C ASP A 560 20.57 3.67 -12.54
N CYS A 561 21.76 3.29 -13.04
CA CYS A 561 22.77 2.62 -12.22
C CYS A 561 23.22 3.46 -11.03
N ARG A 562 23.46 4.77 -11.23
CA ARG A 562 23.82 5.68 -10.14
C ARG A 562 22.69 5.83 -9.12
N THR A 563 21.47 6.04 -9.59
CA THR A 563 20.27 6.11 -8.73
C THR A 563 20.11 4.83 -7.91
N ALA A 564 20.19 3.66 -8.55
CA ALA A 564 20.08 2.38 -7.88
C ALA A 564 21.21 2.18 -6.83
N ARG A 565 22.43 2.61 -7.13
CA ARG A 565 23.55 2.57 -6.18
C ARG A 565 23.31 3.45 -4.96
N GLN A 566 22.76 4.65 -5.17
CA GLN A 566 22.37 5.55 -4.08
C GLN A 566 21.32 4.90 -3.18
N PHE A 567 20.38 4.15 -3.77
CA PHE A 567 19.37 3.39 -3.05
C PHE A 567 19.87 2.06 -2.45
N GLY A 568 21.15 1.71 -2.66
CA GLY A 568 21.80 0.54 -2.04
C GLY A 568 21.67 -0.75 -2.85
N ALA A 569 21.48 -0.69 -4.16
CA ALA A 569 21.51 -1.87 -5.03
C ALA A 569 22.90 -2.56 -5.00
N GLU A 570 22.89 -3.89 -4.92
CA GLU A 570 24.07 -4.75 -4.80
C GLU A 570 24.47 -5.39 -6.15
N GLY A 571 24.08 -4.77 -7.25
CA GLY A 571 24.36 -5.21 -8.61
C GLY A 571 23.17 -4.96 -9.55
N ILE A 572 23.33 -5.38 -10.80
CA ILE A 572 22.24 -5.40 -11.78
C ILE A 572 21.74 -6.84 -11.92
N GLY A 573 20.43 -7.04 -11.80
CA GLY A 573 19.77 -8.32 -12.03
C GLY A 573 19.19 -8.46 -13.45
N LEU A 574 19.00 -7.33 -14.14
CA LEU A 574 18.59 -7.29 -15.53
C LEU A 574 19.06 -6.00 -16.18
N CYS A 575 19.90 -6.14 -17.20
CA CYS A 575 20.18 -5.11 -18.18
C CYS A 575 19.65 -5.59 -19.54
N ARG A 576 18.66 -4.87 -20.09
CA ARG A 576 18.06 -5.18 -21.39
C ARG A 576 18.83 -4.49 -22.49
N THR A 577 19.46 -5.28 -23.36
CA THR A 577 20.32 -4.72 -24.43
C THR A 577 19.53 -4.12 -25.58
N GLU A 578 18.27 -4.49 -25.76
CA GLU A 578 17.38 -3.93 -26.78
C GLU A 578 17.16 -2.42 -26.62
N HIS A 579 17.07 -1.92 -25.38
CA HIS A 579 16.88 -0.48 -25.14
C HIS A 579 18.05 0.36 -25.63
N MET A 580 19.25 -0.21 -25.70
CA MET A 580 20.43 0.44 -26.23
C MET A 580 20.39 0.62 -27.74
N PHE A 581 19.51 -0.11 -28.45
CA PHE A 581 19.42 -0.10 -29.91
C PHE A 581 18.41 0.90 -30.47
N PHE A 582 17.53 1.47 -29.64
CA PHE A 582 16.54 2.46 -30.06
C PHE A 582 17.07 3.91 -30.12
N ASP A 583 18.35 4.12 -29.85
CA ASP A 583 18.99 5.43 -30.01
C ASP A 583 19.02 5.85 -31.50
N ASP A 584 18.64 7.09 -31.82
CA ASP A 584 18.51 7.63 -33.18
C ASP A 584 19.78 7.47 -34.02
N GLN A 585 20.97 7.54 -33.40
CA GLN A 585 22.24 7.38 -34.10
C GLN A 585 22.55 5.91 -34.44
N ARG A 586 21.95 4.97 -33.71
CA ARG A 586 22.21 3.52 -33.80
C ARG A 586 21.15 2.76 -34.58
N ILE A 587 19.91 3.23 -34.55
CA ILE A 587 18.77 2.51 -35.15
C ILE A 587 18.99 2.23 -36.65
N ALA A 588 19.63 3.13 -37.38
CA ALA A 588 19.95 2.92 -38.79
C ALA A 588 20.89 1.73 -39.00
N ALA A 589 21.91 1.55 -38.15
CA ALA A 589 22.81 0.41 -38.20
C ALA A 589 22.14 -0.90 -37.77
N VAL A 590 21.21 -0.84 -36.79
CA VAL A 590 20.38 -1.97 -36.36
C VAL A 590 19.45 -2.41 -37.51
N ARG A 591 18.77 -1.49 -38.16
CA ARG A 591 17.91 -1.72 -39.30
C ARG A 591 18.72 -2.31 -40.50
N GLN A 592 19.96 -1.83 -40.69
CA GLN A 592 20.89 -2.38 -41.69
C GLN A 592 21.28 -3.84 -41.36
N MET A 593 21.56 -4.15 -40.10
CA MET A 593 21.84 -5.50 -39.61
C MET A 593 20.64 -6.43 -39.87
N ILE A 594 19.43 -6.00 -39.55
CA ILE A 594 18.21 -6.80 -39.71
C ILE A 594 17.91 -7.09 -41.17
N LEU A 595 18.06 -6.10 -42.03
CA LEU A 595 17.71 -6.19 -43.45
C LEU A 595 18.85 -6.73 -44.31
N ALA A 596 20.00 -7.14 -43.74
CA ALA A 596 21.10 -7.74 -44.44
C ALA A 596 20.71 -9.12 -45.05
N GLU A 597 21.15 -9.40 -46.28
CA GLU A 597 20.81 -10.64 -47.01
C GLU A 597 21.60 -11.84 -46.51
N ASP A 598 22.81 -11.63 -46.02
CA ASP A 598 23.72 -12.67 -45.59
C ASP A 598 24.47 -12.32 -44.30
N GLY A 599 25.21 -13.31 -43.78
CA GLY A 599 26.00 -13.12 -42.55
C GLY A 599 27.16 -12.12 -42.71
N ALA A 600 27.65 -11.89 -43.92
CA ALA A 600 28.72 -10.91 -44.16
C ALA A 600 28.19 -9.49 -44.07
N GLY A 601 27.02 -9.22 -44.64
CA GLY A 601 26.33 -7.95 -44.52
C GLY A 601 25.93 -7.64 -43.06
N ARG A 602 25.42 -8.64 -42.32
CA ARG A 602 25.12 -8.50 -40.89
C ARG A 602 26.37 -8.17 -40.09
N ARG A 603 27.48 -8.88 -40.26
CA ARG A 603 28.74 -8.59 -39.58
C ARG A 603 29.27 -7.19 -39.88
N ALA A 604 29.09 -6.67 -41.10
CA ALA A 604 29.48 -5.33 -41.47
C ALA A 604 28.64 -4.26 -40.72
N ALA A 605 27.34 -4.48 -40.54
CA ALA A 605 26.49 -3.62 -39.76
C ALA A 605 26.80 -3.72 -38.25
N LEU A 606 26.98 -4.92 -37.73
CA LEU A 606 27.35 -5.18 -36.32
C LEU A 606 28.71 -4.55 -35.94
N ALA A 607 29.65 -4.49 -36.87
CA ALA A 607 30.94 -3.81 -36.65
C ALA A 607 30.79 -2.31 -36.39
N LYS A 608 29.71 -1.69 -36.83
CA LYS A 608 29.38 -0.28 -36.50
C LYS A 608 28.78 -0.14 -35.09
N LEU A 609 28.02 -1.15 -34.68
CA LEU A 609 27.36 -1.15 -33.36
C LEU A 609 28.29 -1.55 -32.20
N LEU A 610 29.29 -2.36 -32.45
CA LEU A 610 30.23 -2.86 -31.45
C LEU A 610 30.88 -1.76 -30.59
N PRO A 611 31.48 -0.67 -31.16
CA PRO A 611 32.08 0.39 -30.36
C PRO A 611 31.07 1.08 -29.45
N GLU A 612 29.89 1.32 -29.95
CA GLU A 612 28.79 1.99 -29.21
C GLU A 612 28.34 1.13 -28.02
N GLN A 613 28.00 -0.14 -28.27
CA GLN A 613 27.54 -1.02 -27.21
C GLN A 613 28.64 -1.32 -26.18
N ARG A 614 29.91 -1.40 -26.61
CA ARG A 614 31.03 -1.48 -25.69
C ARG A 614 31.12 -0.25 -24.77
N ALA A 615 30.88 0.93 -25.33
CA ALA A 615 30.88 2.18 -24.54
C ALA A 615 29.77 2.20 -23.48
N ASP A 616 28.58 1.70 -23.85
CA ASP A 616 27.47 1.56 -22.89
C ASP A 616 27.81 0.63 -21.73
N PHE A 617 28.31 -0.57 -22.04
CA PHE A 617 28.72 -1.54 -21.02
C PHE A 617 29.88 -1.01 -20.18
N HIS A 618 30.83 -0.30 -20.78
CA HIS A 618 31.92 0.34 -20.03
C HIS A 618 31.37 1.34 -18.99
N ALA A 619 30.44 2.19 -19.38
CA ALA A 619 29.84 3.17 -18.48
C ALA A 619 29.01 2.53 -17.35
N ILE A 620 28.29 1.44 -17.64
CA ILE A 620 27.55 0.67 -16.65
C ILE A 620 28.52 -0.04 -15.69
N PHE A 621 29.54 -0.72 -16.19
CA PHE A 621 30.53 -1.42 -15.38
C PHE A 621 31.35 -0.48 -14.48
N ASP A 622 31.63 0.74 -14.96
CA ASP A 622 32.33 1.74 -14.15
C ASP A 622 31.51 2.12 -12.91
N VAL A 623 30.21 2.38 -13.07
CA VAL A 623 29.29 2.67 -11.94
C VAL A 623 29.11 1.45 -11.02
N MET A 624 29.12 0.24 -11.59
CA MET A 624 28.91 -1.03 -10.87
C MET A 624 30.20 -1.78 -10.55
N ALA A 625 31.34 -1.10 -10.55
CA ALA A 625 32.64 -1.70 -10.30
C ALA A 625 32.63 -2.60 -9.06
N GLY A 626 33.13 -3.85 -9.23
CA GLY A 626 33.17 -4.88 -8.18
C GLY A 626 31.85 -5.59 -7.88
N LEU A 627 30.78 -5.26 -8.57
CA LEU A 627 29.46 -5.86 -8.39
C LEU A 627 29.05 -6.74 -9.59
N PRO A 628 28.13 -7.71 -9.39
CA PRO A 628 27.59 -8.50 -10.48
C PRO A 628 26.66 -7.67 -11.38
N VAL A 629 26.80 -7.88 -12.70
CA VAL A 629 25.97 -7.23 -13.71
C VAL A 629 25.41 -8.28 -14.64
N THR A 630 24.12 -8.59 -14.50
CA THR A 630 23.41 -9.54 -15.36
C THR A 630 22.94 -8.84 -16.62
N ILE A 631 23.46 -9.26 -17.78
CA ILE A 631 23.18 -8.66 -19.08
C ILE A 631 22.41 -9.67 -19.91
N ARG A 632 21.18 -9.35 -20.28
CA ARG A 632 20.37 -10.17 -21.19
C ARG A 632 20.77 -9.86 -22.63
N LEU A 633 21.15 -10.89 -23.37
CA LEU A 633 21.41 -10.75 -24.80
C LEU A 633 20.10 -10.43 -25.54
N LEU A 634 20.23 -9.91 -26.77
CA LEU A 634 19.10 -9.41 -27.55
C LEU A 634 17.92 -10.39 -27.54
N ASP A 635 16.77 -9.94 -27.13
CA ASP A 635 15.58 -10.76 -26.91
C ASP A 635 14.45 -10.51 -27.92
N PRO A 636 14.02 -9.23 -28.21
CA PRO A 636 12.85 -9.00 -29.05
C PRO A 636 12.99 -9.51 -30.48
N PRO A 637 11.89 -9.81 -31.17
CA PRO A 637 11.90 -10.10 -32.60
C PRO A 637 12.43 -8.91 -33.39
N LEU A 638 13.13 -9.21 -34.49
CA LEU A 638 13.81 -8.18 -35.27
C LEU A 638 12.86 -7.15 -35.91
N HIS A 639 11.62 -7.53 -36.21
CA HIS A 639 10.67 -6.62 -36.84
C HIS A 639 10.26 -5.44 -35.95
N GLU A 640 10.41 -5.53 -34.61
CA GLU A 640 10.11 -4.43 -33.67
C GLU A 640 11.02 -3.21 -33.86
N PHE A 641 12.21 -3.41 -34.47
CA PHE A 641 13.14 -2.31 -34.76
C PHE A 641 12.92 -1.71 -36.16
N LEU A 642 12.04 -2.29 -36.98
CA LEU A 642 11.85 -1.86 -38.37
C LEU A 642 10.89 -0.64 -38.44
N PRO A 643 11.03 0.18 -39.49
CA PRO A 643 10.15 1.32 -39.71
C PRO A 643 8.69 0.91 -39.86
N HIS A 644 7.79 1.77 -39.39
CA HIS A 644 6.35 1.61 -39.56
C HIS A 644 5.76 2.62 -40.56
N ALA A 645 6.34 3.83 -40.64
CA ALA A 645 5.87 4.90 -41.50
C ALA A 645 6.62 4.92 -42.85
N ASP A 646 5.91 5.34 -43.91
CA ASP A 646 6.49 5.44 -45.27
C ASP A 646 7.70 6.36 -45.33
N ALA A 647 7.67 7.49 -44.60
CA ALA A 647 8.78 8.43 -44.50
C ALA A 647 10.05 7.82 -43.93
N GLU A 648 9.93 6.97 -42.92
CA GLU A 648 11.08 6.28 -42.31
C GLU A 648 11.70 5.26 -43.28
N PHE A 649 10.88 4.58 -44.10
CA PHE A 649 11.40 3.70 -45.17
C PHE A 649 12.14 4.48 -46.24
N GLU A 650 11.71 5.70 -46.59
CA GLU A 650 12.43 6.59 -47.51
C GLU A 650 13.79 7.00 -46.96
N GLU A 651 13.81 7.45 -45.71
CA GLU A 651 15.02 7.82 -44.99
C GLU A 651 16.01 6.66 -44.88
N LEU A 652 15.50 5.48 -44.49
CA LEU A 652 16.31 4.27 -44.42
C LEU A 652 16.87 3.84 -45.81
N SER A 653 16.06 4.00 -46.87
CA SER A 653 16.49 3.75 -48.26
C SER A 653 17.69 4.60 -48.67
N ASP A 654 17.69 5.90 -48.28
CA ASP A 654 18.79 6.82 -48.56
C ASP A 654 20.08 6.46 -47.80
N VAL A 655 19.93 5.98 -46.54
CA VAL A 655 21.09 5.58 -45.70
C VAL A 655 21.72 4.30 -46.11
N ILE A 656 20.93 3.26 -46.49
CA ILE A 656 21.44 1.91 -46.79
C ILE A 656 21.53 1.59 -48.25
N GLY A 657 20.99 2.44 -49.11
CA GLY A 657 21.08 2.29 -50.57
C GLY A 657 20.20 1.16 -51.15
N ILE A 658 19.18 0.70 -50.44
CA ILE A 658 18.22 -0.29 -50.85
C ILE A 658 16.87 0.38 -51.16
N GLY A 659 16.27 0.10 -52.31
CA GLY A 659 15.01 0.76 -52.68
C GLY A 659 13.86 0.45 -51.74
N VAL A 660 13.01 1.46 -51.45
CA VAL A 660 11.89 1.44 -50.50
C VAL A 660 10.98 0.20 -50.69
N ALA A 661 10.64 -0.16 -51.93
CA ALA A 661 9.79 -1.33 -52.20
C ALA A 661 10.41 -2.64 -51.72
N THR A 662 11.74 -2.78 -51.82
CA THR A 662 12.46 -3.94 -51.34
C THR A 662 12.52 -3.97 -49.83
N LEU A 663 12.70 -2.79 -49.19
CA LEU A 663 12.71 -2.68 -47.72
C LEU A 663 11.36 -3.05 -47.11
N LYS A 664 10.28 -2.50 -47.68
CA LYS A 664 8.92 -2.84 -47.23
C LYS A 664 8.61 -4.32 -47.36
N ARG A 665 8.94 -4.92 -48.49
CA ARG A 665 8.74 -6.36 -48.67
C ARG A 665 9.52 -7.18 -47.64
N ARG A 666 10.77 -6.84 -47.36
CA ARG A 666 11.58 -7.53 -46.32
C ARG A 666 11.03 -7.31 -44.90
N ALA A 667 10.53 -6.13 -44.62
CA ALA A 667 9.87 -5.86 -43.34
C ALA A 667 8.60 -6.71 -43.19
N GLU A 668 7.78 -6.82 -44.26
CA GLU A 668 6.61 -7.72 -44.27
C GLU A 668 6.98 -9.20 -44.08
N GLU A 669 8.07 -9.67 -44.71
CA GLU A 669 8.55 -11.04 -44.58
C GLU A 669 9.03 -11.36 -43.15
N LEU A 670 9.49 -10.36 -42.38
CA LEU A 670 9.95 -10.51 -41.01
C LEU A 670 8.82 -10.28 -39.99
N HIS A 671 7.70 -9.73 -40.40
CA HIS A 671 6.57 -9.44 -39.51
C HIS A 671 5.98 -10.73 -38.94
N GLU A 672 5.89 -10.82 -37.65
CA GLU A 672 5.36 -11.99 -36.93
C GLU A 672 3.95 -11.71 -36.42
N MET A 673 3.06 -12.70 -36.58
CA MET A 673 1.68 -12.59 -36.05
C MET A 673 1.60 -12.64 -34.53
N ASN A 674 2.56 -13.28 -33.89
CA ASN A 674 2.69 -13.35 -32.44
C ASN A 674 4.14 -13.17 -32.01
N PRO A 675 4.59 -11.95 -31.79
CA PRO A 675 5.98 -11.64 -31.42
C PRO A 675 6.48 -12.39 -30.18
N MET A 676 5.61 -12.64 -29.21
CA MET A 676 5.96 -13.36 -27.99
C MET A 676 6.47 -14.79 -28.25
N LEU A 677 5.89 -15.47 -29.21
CA LEU A 677 6.16 -16.89 -29.49
C LEU A 677 7.06 -17.10 -30.73
N GLY A 678 7.54 -16.03 -31.32
CA GLY A 678 8.19 -15.97 -32.59
C GLY A 678 9.71 -16.20 -32.59
N HIS A 679 10.38 -15.60 -33.58
CA HIS A 679 11.81 -15.69 -33.82
C HIS A 679 12.56 -14.65 -32.99
N ARG A 680 12.71 -14.91 -31.72
CA ARG A 680 13.34 -14.03 -30.71
C ARG A 680 14.26 -14.80 -29.76
N GLY A 681 15.04 -14.09 -28.96
CA GLY A 681 15.81 -14.64 -27.87
C GLY A 681 16.85 -15.66 -28.33
N CYS A 682 16.97 -16.81 -27.67
CA CYS A 682 17.92 -17.87 -28.02
C CYS A 682 17.74 -18.41 -29.46
N ARG A 683 16.49 -18.39 -29.99
CA ARG A 683 16.21 -18.81 -31.37
C ARG A 683 16.91 -17.90 -32.36
N LEU A 684 16.87 -16.60 -32.12
CA LEU A 684 17.58 -15.58 -32.89
C LEU A 684 19.09 -15.77 -32.78
N GLY A 685 19.62 -15.99 -31.58
CA GLY A 685 21.05 -16.25 -31.35
C GLY A 685 21.58 -17.52 -32.00
N ILE A 686 20.74 -18.54 -32.22
CA ILE A 686 21.09 -19.76 -32.93
C ILE A 686 21.10 -19.55 -34.46
N THR A 687 20.12 -18.84 -34.99
CA THR A 687 20.00 -18.62 -36.44
C THR A 687 20.91 -17.51 -36.97
N PHE A 688 21.17 -16.49 -36.16
CA PHE A 688 22.07 -15.36 -36.45
C PHE A 688 23.12 -15.20 -35.36
N PRO A 689 24.05 -16.17 -35.18
CA PRO A 689 24.98 -16.21 -34.05
C PRO A 689 25.90 -14.99 -33.96
N GLU A 690 26.14 -14.32 -35.09
CA GLU A 690 26.96 -13.12 -35.17
C GLU A 690 26.43 -11.96 -34.30
N ILE A 691 25.13 -11.91 -34.03
CA ILE A 691 24.53 -10.89 -33.12
C ILE A 691 25.01 -11.11 -31.68
N TYR A 692 24.88 -12.34 -31.19
CA TYR A 692 25.29 -12.68 -29.84
C TYR A 692 26.81 -12.68 -29.66
N GLU A 693 27.55 -13.04 -30.73
CA GLU A 693 29.02 -12.95 -30.78
C GLU A 693 29.48 -11.49 -30.60
N MET A 694 28.84 -10.53 -31.30
CA MET A 694 29.13 -9.09 -31.15
C MET A 694 28.82 -8.59 -29.76
N GLN A 695 27.65 -8.92 -29.19
CA GLN A 695 27.26 -8.50 -27.85
C GLN A 695 28.19 -9.06 -26.77
N ALA A 696 28.54 -10.37 -26.85
CA ALA A 696 29.49 -10.99 -25.94
C ALA A 696 30.88 -10.31 -26.03
N ARG A 697 31.36 -10.01 -27.25
CA ARG A 697 32.61 -9.28 -27.46
C ARG A 697 32.55 -7.89 -26.78
N ALA A 698 31.48 -7.11 -26.99
CA ALA A 698 31.32 -5.80 -26.40
C ALA A 698 31.34 -5.87 -24.84
N ILE A 699 30.65 -6.86 -24.25
CA ILE A 699 30.62 -7.10 -22.81
C ILE A 699 32.03 -7.37 -22.26
N PHE A 700 32.77 -8.32 -22.87
CA PHE A 700 34.07 -8.73 -22.33
C PHE A 700 35.16 -7.70 -22.60
N GLU A 701 35.14 -7.01 -23.73
CA GLU A 701 36.07 -5.90 -23.99
C GLU A 701 35.87 -4.77 -22.97
N ALA A 702 34.64 -4.36 -22.72
CA ALA A 702 34.31 -3.33 -21.70
C ALA A 702 34.69 -3.77 -20.28
N ALA A 703 34.41 -5.03 -19.93
CA ALA A 703 34.74 -5.56 -18.61
C ALA A 703 36.26 -5.60 -18.36
N CYS A 704 37.04 -6.02 -19.38
CA CYS A 704 38.51 -6.01 -19.33
C CYS A 704 39.07 -4.57 -19.18
N ASP A 705 38.51 -3.62 -19.92
CA ASP A 705 38.94 -2.21 -19.90
C ASP A 705 38.68 -1.59 -18.53
N VAL A 706 37.49 -1.79 -17.94
CA VAL A 706 37.16 -1.29 -16.60
C VAL A 706 38.00 -1.96 -15.52
N ALA A 707 38.26 -3.26 -15.61
CA ALA A 707 39.10 -3.97 -14.65
C ALA A 707 40.51 -3.37 -14.57
N VAL A 708 41.09 -2.97 -15.71
CA VAL A 708 42.39 -2.30 -15.78
C VAL A 708 42.33 -0.88 -15.25
N ALA A 709 41.28 -0.12 -15.59
CA ALA A 709 41.15 1.29 -15.24
C ALA A 709 40.85 1.51 -13.77
N SER A 710 39.94 0.73 -13.19
CA SER A 710 39.44 0.90 -11.81
C SER A 710 40.16 0.06 -10.78
N GLY A 711 40.85 -1.00 -11.18
CA GLY A 711 41.41 -2.02 -10.28
C GLY A 711 40.35 -2.92 -9.61
N ALA A 712 39.05 -2.69 -9.89
CA ALA A 712 37.94 -3.48 -9.38
C ALA A 712 37.18 -4.10 -10.58
N ALA A 713 37.47 -5.39 -10.85
CA ALA A 713 36.84 -6.07 -11.98
C ALA A 713 35.32 -6.21 -11.76
N PRO A 714 34.49 -5.80 -12.74
CA PRO A 714 33.07 -6.16 -12.74
C PRO A 714 32.91 -7.67 -12.90
N VAL A 715 31.78 -8.21 -12.50
CA VAL A 715 31.44 -9.64 -12.71
C VAL A 715 30.27 -9.72 -13.71
N PRO A 716 30.54 -9.82 -15.01
CA PRO A 716 29.50 -10.00 -16.01
C PRO A 716 28.78 -11.34 -15.82
N GLU A 717 27.46 -11.29 -15.81
CA GLU A 717 26.57 -12.45 -15.83
C GLU A 717 25.79 -12.41 -17.16
N VAL A 718 26.24 -13.20 -18.13
CA VAL A 718 25.62 -13.22 -19.49
C VAL A 718 24.40 -14.10 -19.46
N MET A 719 23.23 -13.51 -19.71
CA MET A 719 21.93 -14.18 -19.63
C MET A 719 21.35 -14.45 -21.02
N ILE A 720 21.14 -15.72 -21.34
CA ILE A 720 20.50 -16.17 -22.58
C ILE A 720 18.98 -16.19 -22.37
N PRO A 721 18.19 -15.37 -23.11
CA PRO A 721 16.74 -15.33 -22.97
C PRO A 721 16.05 -16.48 -23.70
N LEU A 722 14.81 -16.79 -23.31
CA LEU A 722 13.85 -17.66 -23.99
C LEU A 722 14.30 -19.12 -24.18
N VAL A 723 15.23 -19.60 -23.37
CA VAL A 723 15.72 -20.97 -23.44
C VAL A 723 14.62 -21.96 -23.04
N ALA A 724 14.37 -22.96 -23.89
CA ALA A 724 13.42 -24.04 -23.63
C ALA A 724 14.09 -25.38 -23.40
N THR A 725 15.31 -25.55 -23.89
CA THR A 725 16.06 -26.83 -23.87
C THR A 725 17.51 -26.65 -23.44
N ARG A 726 18.07 -27.69 -22.82
CA ARG A 726 19.50 -27.72 -22.48
C ARG A 726 20.38 -27.45 -23.71
N LYS A 727 20.01 -27.99 -24.88
CA LYS A 727 20.81 -27.89 -26.09
C LYS A 727 20.93 -26.49 -26.64
N GLU A 728 19.87 -25.69 -26.55
CA GLU A 728 19.90 -24.26 -26.90
C GLU A 728 20.94 -23.52 -26.06
N LEU A 729 20.87 -23.70 -24.71
CA LEU A 729 21.83 -23.06 -23.80
C LEU A 729 23.27 -23.55 -24.04
N GLU A 730 23.48 -24.84 -24.30
CA GLU A 730 24.79 -25.41 -24.55
C GLU A 730 25.47 -24.80 -25.81
N ILE A 731 24.71 -24.63 -26.89
CA ILE A 731 25.21 -24.01 -28.13
C ILE A 731 25.62 -22.55 -27.88
N LEU A 732 24.73 -21.78 -27.22
CA LEU A 732 24.95 -20.35 -27.02
C LEU A 732 25.99 -20.07 -25.94
N LYS A 733 26.05 -20.89 -24.86
CA LYS A 733 27.14 -20.80 -23.87
C LYS A 733 28.51 -21.07 -24.54
N ALA A 734 28.60 -22.07 -25.38
CA ALA A 734 29.85 -22.36 -26.10
C ALA A 734 30.29 -21.19 -27.02
N LEU A 735 29.32 -20.47 -27.61
CA LEU A 735 29.59 -19.26 -28.40
C LEU A 735 30.14 -18.14 -27.49
N VAL A 736 29.49 -17.89 -26.36
CA VAL A 736 29.90 -16.84 -25.38
C VAL A 736 31.30 -17.17 -24.84
N ASP A 737 31.53 -18.41 -24.39
CA ASP A 737 32.82 -18.84 -23.82
C ASP A 737 33.95 -18.72 -24.83
N ARG A 738 33.73 -19.09 -26.12
CA ARG A 738 34.70 -18.90 -27.18
C ARG A 738 35.03 -17.43 -27.39
N THR A 739 34.00 -16.58 -27.49
CA THR A 739 34.20 -15.14 -27.67
C THR A 739 34.94 -14.50 -26.48
N ALA A 740 34.64 -14.92 -25.27
CA ALA A 740 35.36 -14.50 -24.06
C ALA A 740 36.86 -14.86 -24.15
N ALA A 741 37.16 -16.11 -24.52
CA ALA A 741 38.56 -16.58 -24.66
C ALA A 741 39.34 -15.79 -25.73
N GLU A 742 38.72 -15.47 -26.85
CA GLU A 742 39.30 -14.62 -27.90
C GLU A 742 39.61 -13.23 -27.40
N VAL A 743 38.64 -12.57 -26.75
CA VAL A 743 38.78 -11.20 -26.18
C VAL A 743 39.87 -11.18 -25.10
N PHE A 744 39.89 -12.14 -24.20
CA PHE A 744 40.89 -12.22 -23.13
C PHE A 744 42.31 -12.41 -23.69
N ALA A 745 42.47 -13.20 -24.74
CA ALA A 745 43.73 -13.37 -25.43
C ALA A 745 44.19 -12.07 -26.13
N GLU A 746 43.26 -11.35 -26.77
CA GLU A 746 43.55 -10.09 -27.46
C GLU A 746 43.89 -8.96 -26.46
N LYS A 747 43.15 -8.88 -25.33
CA LYS A 747 43.37 -7.84 -24.31
C LYS A 747 44.52 -8.15 -23.37
N GLY A 748 44.97 -9.39 -23.26
CA GLY A 748 46.02 -9.83 -22.35
C GLY A 748 45.62 -9.82 -20.84
N ASN A 749 44.34 -9.72 -20.56
CA ASN A 749 43.76 -9.82 -19.20
C ASN A 749 42.41 -10.56 -19.28
N SER A 750 41.91 -11.01 -18.13
CA SER A 750 40.63 -11.73 -18.03
C SER A 750 39.85 -11.28 -16.83
N VAL A 751 38.53 -11.40 -16.88
CA VAL A 751 37.59 -11.18 -15.78
C VAL A 751 36.83 -12.48 -15.49
N ALA A 752 36.40 -12.64 -14.24
CA ALA A 752 35.47 -13.72 -13.90
C ALA A 752 34.08 -13.37 -14.46
N TYR A 753 33.40 -14.38 -14.99
CA TYR A 753 32.05 -14.19 -15.52
C TYR A 753 31.23 -15.47 -15.33
N HIS A 754 29.91 -15.36 -15.52
CA HIS A 754 28.98 -16.49 -15.51
C HIS A 754 28.10 -16.44 -16.75
N VAL A 755 27.66 -17.62 -17.23
CA VAL A 755 26.67 -17.77 -18.30
C VAL A 755 25.48 -18.54 -17.75
N GLY A 756 24.31 -17.94 -17.80
CA GLY A 756 23.06 -18.54 -17.33
C GLY A 756 21.91 -18.23 -18.26
N THR A 757 20.72 -18.47 -17.78
CA THR A 757 19.52 -18.26 -18.57
C THR A 757 18.38 -17.63 -17.80
N MET A 758 17.45 -17.03 -18.53
CA MET A 758 16.16 -16.64 -18.02
C MET A 758 15.22 -17.84 -18.03
N ILE A 759 14.60 -18.16 -16.88
CA ILE A 759 13.51 -19.12 -16.79
C ILE A 759 12.20 -18.35 -16.93
N GLU A 760 11.65 -18.38 -18.14
CA GLU A 760 10.48 -17.58 -18.51
C GLU A 760 9.45 -18.35 -19.36
N LEU A 761 9.75 -19.62 -19.63
CA LEU A 761 8.83 -20.54 -20.28
C LEU A 761 8.46 -21.69 -19.34
N PRO A 762 7.21 -22.15 -19.31
CA PRO A 762 6.80 -23.30 -18.50
C PRO A 762 7.64 -24.55 -18.77
N ARG A 763 8.01 -24.78 -20.05
CA ARG A 763 8.89 -25.89 -20.40
C ARG A 763 10.29 -25.77 -19.77
N ALA A 764 10.88 -24.57 -19.75
CA ALA A 764 12.16 -24.34 -19.10
C ALA A 764 12.10 -24.65 -17.59
N ALA A 765 11.03 -24.24 -16.93
CA ALA A 765 10.80 -24.54 -15.51
C ALA A 765 10.71 -26.05 -15.26
N LEU A 766 9.97 -26.77 -16.10
CA LEU A 766 9.85 -28.24 -16.04
C LEU A 766 11.18 -28.97 -16.30
N MET A 767 12.06 -28.43 -17.14
CA MET A 767 13.34 -29.02 -17.53
C MET A 767 14.53 -28.35 -16.83
N ALA A 768 14.30 -27.58 -15.77
CA ALA A 768 15.33 -26.78 -15.11
C ALA A 768 16.52 -27.63 -14.60
N GLY A 769 16.30 -28.88 -14.23
CA GLY A 769 17.38 -29.79 -13.83
C GLY A 769 18.38 -30.07 -14.93
N GLU A 770 17.90 -30.32 -16.17
CA GLU A 770 18.76 -30.54 -17.33
C GLU A 770 19.45 -29.23 -17.76
N ILE A 771 18.73 -28.12 -17.70
CA ILE A 771 19.27 -26.81 -18.05
C ILE A 771 20.39 -26.41 -17.07
N ALA A 772 20.26 -26.75 -15.78
CA ALA A 772 21.26 -26.51 -14.74
C ALA A 772 22.58 -27.28 -14.91
N GLU A 773 22.60 -28.33 -15.75
CA GLU A 773 23.87 -29.02 -16.11
C GLU A 773 24.83 -28.07 -16.89
N VAL A 774 24.26 -27.09 -17.60
CA VAL A 774 24.97 -26.13 -18.41
C VAL A 774 24.95 -24.72 -17.81
N GLY A 775 23.81 -24.27 -17.36
CA GLY A 775 23.60 -22.92 -16.79
C GLY A 775 24.22 -22.76 -15.42
N GLU A 776 24.87 -21.62 -15.17
CA GLU A 776 25.54 -21.29 -13.91
C GLU A 776 24.65 -20.46 -12.99
N PHE A 777 23.61 -19.84 -13.53
CA PHE A 777 22.56 -19.15 -12.78
C PHE A 777 21.22 -19.21 -13.50
N PHE A 778 20.13 -19.04 -12.76
CA PHE A 778 18.79 -18.82 -13.28
C PHE A 778 18.26 -17.46 -12.81
N SER A 779 17.67 -16.71 -13.74
CA SER A 779 16.88 -15.54 -13.45
C SER A 779 15.43 -15.79 -13.88
N PHE A 780 14.48 -15.71 -12.96
CA PHE A 780 13.07 -15.92 -13.31
C PHE A 780 12.51 -14.68 -13.99
N GLY A 781 12.22 -14.79 -15.28
CA GLY A 781 11.54 -13.75 -16.08
C GLY A 781 10.04 -13.88 -15.92
N THR A 782 9.55 -13.45 -14.77
CA THR A 782 8.15 -13.70 -14.36
C THR A 782 7.13 -12.95 -15.19
N ASN A 783 7.48 -11.91 -15.94
CA ASN A 783 6.56 -11.29 -16.88
C ASN A 783 6.14 -12.29 -17.98
N ASP A 784 7.12 -12.84 -18.71
CA ASP A 784 6.86 -13.81 -19.78
C ASP A 784 6.38 -15.16 -19.23
N LEU A 785 6.88 -15.59 -18.08
CA LEU A 785 6.40 -16.80 -17.43
C LEU A 785 4.91 -16.69 -17.05
N THR A 786 4.47 -15.53 -16.59
CA THR A 786 3.05 -15.26 -16.29
C THR A 786 2.22 -15.29 -17.56
N GLN A 787 2.63 -14.57 -18.61
CA GLN A 787 1.95 -14.56 -19.90
C GLN A 787 1.78 -15.97 -20.48
N THR A 788 2.84 -16.75 -20.50
CA THR A 788 2.84 -18.09 -21.09
C THR A 788 2.12 -19.13 -20.25
N THR A 789 2.11 -18.98 -18.93
CA THR A 789 1.40 -19.90 -18.01
C THR A 789 -0.11 -19.65 -18.04
N LEU A 790 -0.53 -18.38 -17.99
CA LEU A 790 -1.96 -18.02 -18.02
C LEU A 790 -2.52 -17.99 -19.45
N GLY A 791 -1.66 -17.98 -20.48
CA GLY A 791 -2.08 -17.81 -21.89
C GLY A 791 -2.65 -16.42 -22.16
N VAL A 792 -2.10 -15.39 -21.53
CA VAL A 792 -2.58 -14.00 -21.59
C VAL A 792 -1.50 -13.08 -22.09
N SER A 793 -1.81 -12.24 -23.09
CA SER A 793 -0.92 -11.15 -23.49
C SER A 793 -1.07 -9.98 -22.53
N ARG A 794 0.05 -9.47 -22.00
CA ARG A 794 0.05 -8.29 -21.11
C ARG A 794 -0.54 -7.06 -21.79
N ASP A 795 -0.23 -6.86 -23.05
CA ASP A 795 -0.65 -5.68 -23.82
C ASP A 795 -2.15 -5.69 -24.13
N ASP A 796 -2.73 -6.89 -24.29
CA ASP A 796 -4.15 -7.07 -24.60
C ASP A 796 -5.03 -7.27 -23.35
N ALA A 797 -4.44 -7.54 -22.20
CA ALA A 797 -5.13 -7.98 -20.99
C ALA A 797 -5.99 -6.90 -20.34
N ALA A 798 -5.70 -5.62 -20.54
CA ALA A 798 -6.39 -4.50 -19.91
C ALA A 798 -7.92 -4.52 -20.10
N LYS A 799 -8.40 -5.13 -21.19
CA LYS A 799 -9.84 -5.22 -21.51
C LYS A 799 -10.63 -6.13 -20.57
N PHE A 800 -9.99 -7.13 -19.95
CA PHE A 800 -10.67 -8.14 -19.12
C PHE A 800 -10.06 -8.32 -17.73
N LEU A 801 -8.82 -7.91 -17.49
CA LEU A 801 -8.18 -8.07 -16.17
C LEU A 801 -8.90 -7.30 -15.07
N THR A 802 -9.32 -6.06 -15.33
CA THR A 802 -10.08 -5.28 -14.34
C THR A 802 -11.38 -5.99 -13.93
N PRO A 803 -12.26 -6.43 -14.86
CA PRO A 803 -13.42 -7.26 -14.50
C PRO A 803 -13.08 -8.55 -13.78
N TYR A 804 -11.97 -9.21 -14.10
CA TYR A 804 -11.55 -10.45 -13.42
C TYR A 804 -11.18 -10.22 -11.96
N VAL A 805 -10.48 -9.13 -11.67
CA VAL A 805 -10.13 -8.73 -10.30
C VAL A 805 -11.39 -8.29 -9.54
N GLU A 806 -12.26 -7.49 -10.18
CA GLU A 806 -13.52 -7.05 -9.59
C GLU A 806 -14.47 -8.19 -9.21
N GLN A 807 -14.48 -9.26 -10.01
CA GLN A 807 -15.29 -10.47 -9.75
C GLN A 807 -14.56 -11.47 -8.83
N GLY A 808 -13.34 -11.19 -8.40
CA GLY A 808 -12.55 -12.07 -7.53
C GLY A 808 -12.05 -13.35 -8.21
N ILE A 809 -12.00 -13.38 -9.57
CA ILE A 809 -11.40 -14.49 -10.33
C ILE A 809 -9.89 -14.52 -10.12
N TYR A 810 -9.26 -13.36 -10.20
CA TYR A 810 -7.91 -13.16 -9.70
C TYR A 810 -7.98 -12.30 -8.43
N PRO A 811 -7.25 -12.68 -7.37
CA PRO A 811 -7.21 -11.87 -6.14
C PRO A 811 -6.55 -10.51 -6.38
N ARG A 812 -5.60 -10.45 -7.33
CA ARG A 812 -4.89 -9.24 -7.78
C ARG A 812 -4.50 -9.39 -9.24
N ASP A 813 -4.10 -8.30 -9.87
CA ASP A 813 -3.51 -8.33 -11.21
C ASP A 813 -2.23 -9.19 -11.20
N PRO A 814 -2.18 -10.31 -11.97
CA PRO A 814 -1.05 -11.22 -11.97
C PRO A 814 0.23 -10.65 -12.58
N PHE A 815 0.17 -9.47 -13.21
CA PHE A 815 1.36 -8.73 -13.68
C PHE A 815 1.91 -7.76 -12.64
N VAL A 816 1.15 -7.44 -11.59
CA VAL A 816 1.58 -6.62 -10.47
C VAL A 816 2.09 -7.48 -9.32
N SER A 817 1.35 -8.52 -8.95
CA SER A 817 1.69 -9.46 -7.88
C SER A 817 1.67 -10.88 -8.42
N LEU A 818 2.71 -11.66 -8.13
CA LEU A 818 2.90 -13.01 -8.68
C LEU A 818 1.72 -13.92 -8.36
N ASP A 819 1.19 -14.59 -9.37
CA ASP A 819 0.28 -15.73 -9.20
C ASP A 819 1.02 -16.91 -8.54
N ILE A 820 0.94 -16.98 -7.22
CA ILE A 820 1.69 -17.98 -6.43
C ILE A 820 1.13 -19.39 -6.68
N GLU A 821 -0.18 -19.53 -6.92
CA GLU A 821 -0.84 -20.83 -7.08
C GLU A 821 -0.52 -21.49 -8.43
N GLY A 822 -0.33 -20.71 -9.47
CA GLY A 822 0.01 -21.20 -10.82
C GLY A 822 1.49 -20.99 -11.14
N VAL A 823 1.86 -19.74 -11.43
CA VAL A 823 3.24 -19.36 -11.83
C VAL A 823 4.25 -19.65 -10.73
N GLY A 824 3.87 -19.44 -9.46
CA GLY A 824 4.71 -19.71 -8.30
C GLY A 824 5.14 -21.18 -8.21
N GLN A 825 4.25 -22.13 -8.53
CA GLN A 825 4.61 -23.56 -8.55
C GLN A 825 5.72 -23.86 -9.59
N LEU A 826 5.71 -23.18 -10.75
CA LEU A 826 6.76 -23.35 -11.75
C LEU A 826 8.10 -22.78 -11.25
N VAL A 827 8.08 -21.65 -10.56
CA VAL A 827 9.27 -21.06 -9.94
C VAL A 827 9.85 -21.99 -8.88
N GLU A 828 9.02 -22.49 -7.96
CA GLU A 828 9.42 -23.41 -6.90
C GLU A 828 10.01 -24.71 -7.48
N LEU A 829 9.34 -25.31 -8.46
CA LEU A 829 9.79 -26.51 -9.14
C LEU A 829 11.13 -26.31 -9.86
N ALA A 830 11.31 -25.18 -10.54
CA ALA A 830 12.56 -24.87 -11.25
C ALA A 830 13.71 -24.64 -10.26
N ALA A 831 13.46 -23.96 -9.16
CA ALA A 831 14.44 -23.74 -8.09
C ALA A 831 14.88 -25.08 -7.46
N GLU A 832 13.92 -25.95 -7.12
CA GLU A 832 14.20 -27.29 -6.56
C GLU A 832 15.04 -28.14 -7.54
N ARG A 833 14.58 -28.25 -8.80
CA ARG A 833 15.26 -29.06 -9.82
C ARG A 833 16.64 -28.54 -10.17
N GLY A 834 16.77 -27.19 -10.26
CA GLY A 834 18.04 -26.54 -10.53
C GLY A 834 19.07 -26.85 -9.44
N ARG A 835 18.69 -26.64 -8.17
CA ARG A 835 19.57 -26.94 -7.01
C ARG A 835 19.87 -28.41 -6.82
N LYS A 836 18.97 -29.30 -7.17
CA LYS A 836 19.25 -30.73 -7.16
C LYS A 836 20.37 -31.11 -8.11
N THR A 837 20.47 -30.50 -9.27
CA THR A 837 21.52 -30.72 -10.25
C THR A 837 22.80 -29.96 -9.93
N ARG A 838 22.65 -28.66 -9.59
CA ARG A 838 23.73 -27.76 -9.23
C ARG A 838 23.40 -27.09 -7.88
N PRO A 839 23.90 -27.61 -6.74
CA PRO A 839 23.55 -27.10 -5.40
C PRO A 839 23.89 -25.62 -5.16
N ASP A 840 24.90 -25.11 -5.86
CA ASP A 840 25.40 -23.73 -5.79
C ASP A 840 24.84 -22.82 -6.89
N ILE A 841 23.85 -23.27 -7.67
CA ILE A 841 23.24 -22.45 -8.71
C ILE A 841 22.64 -21.19 -8.11
N LYS A 842 23.03 -20.03 -8.64
CA LYS A 842 22.49 -18.75 -8.24
C LYS A 842 21.07 -18.55 -8.81
N LEU A 843 20.12 -18.22 -7.96
CA LEU A 843 18.72 -18.05 -8.32
C LEU A 843 18.26 -16.63 -8.03
N GLY A 844 17.65 -15.97 -9.00
CA GLY A 844 17.10 -14.64 -8.82
C GLY A 844 15.82 -14.42 -9.61
N ILE A 845 15.15 -13.30 -9.35
CA ILE A 845 13.98 -12.85 -10.10
C ILE A 845 14.25 -11.47 -10.69
N CYS A 846 13.81 -11.22 -11.91
CA CYS A 846 14.02 -9.95 -12.62
C CYS A 846 12.75 -9.38 -13.26
N GLY A 847 11.60 -10.06 -13.17
CA GLY A 847 10.31 -9.50 -13.59
C GLY A 847 9.84 -8.36 -12.67
N GLU A 848 8.76 -7.70 -13.03
CA GLU A 848 8.16 -6.60 -12.24
C GLU A 848 7.85 -7.02 -10.79
N HIS A 849 7.57 -8.30 -10.58
CA HIS A 849 7.32 -8.92 -9.27
C HIS A 849 8.50 -8.83 -8.29
N GLY A 850 9.72 -8.59 -8.79
CA GLY A 850 10.91 -8.36 -7.95
C GLY A 850 10.83 -7.10 -7.09
N GLY A 851 9.90 -6.19 -7.37
CA GLY A 851 9.59 -4.99 -6.60
C GLY A 851 8.31 -5.06 -5.77
N ASP A 852 7.56 -6.18 -5.83
CA ASP A 852 6.32 -6.38 -5.07
C ASP A 852 6.58 -7.12 -3.75
N PRO A 853 6.18 -6.55 -2.59
CA PRO A 853 6.44 -7.16 -1.29
C PRO A 853 5.90 -8.58 -1.10
N ALA A 854 4.71 -8.89 -1.65
CA ALA A 854 4.12 -10.22 -1.54
C ALA A 854 4.93 -11.25 -2.35
N SER A 855 5.32 -10.87 -3.57
CA SER A 855 6.18 -11.70 -4.43
C SER A 855 7.58 -11.90 -3.84
N ILE A 856 8.14 -10.88 -3.19
CA ILE A 856 9.43 -10.97 -2.48
C ILE A 856 9.33 -11.94 -1.30
N ALA A 857 8.22 -11.93 -0.56
CA ALA A 857 7.99 -12.90 0.52
C ALA A 857 7.95 -14.34 -0.01
N PHE A 858 7.33 -14.56 -1.18
CA PHE A 858 7.36 -15.85 -1.87
C PHE A 858 8.79 -16.23 -2.30
N CYS A 859 9.57 -15.31 -2.86
CA CYS A 859 10.97 -15.53 -3.25
C CYS A 859 11.84 -15.95 -2.04
N GLU A 860 11.63 -15.35 -0.88
CA GLU A 860 12.29 -15.75 0.38
C GLU A 860 11.94 -17.19 0.77
N LYS A 861 10.65 -17.55 0.70
CA LYS A 861 10.16 -18.90 1.00
C LYS A 861 10.78 -19.97 0.07
N VAL A 862 10.88 -19.68 -1.22
CA VAL A 862 11.52 -20.56 -2.21
C VAL A 862 13.04 -20.61 -2.04
N GLY A 863 13.60 -19.63 -1.35
CA GLY A 863 15.02 -19.51 -1.05
C GLY A 863 15.83 -18.93 -2.20
N LEU A 864 15.30 -17.98 -2.98
CA LEU A 864 16.07 -17.28 -4.01
C LEU A 864 17.25 -16.51 -3.37
N ASP A 865 18.30 -16.28 -4.14
CA ASP A 865 19.50 -15.58 -3.67
C ASP A 865 19.37 -14.07 -3.80
N TYR A 866 18.62 -13.59 -4.80
CA TYR A 866 18.37 -12.17 -4.99
C TYR A 866 17.02 -11.88 -5.65
N VAL A 867 16.54 -10.66 -5.40
CA VAL A 867 15.46 -10.02 -6.17
C VAL A 867 16.01 -8.82 -6.93
N SER A 868 15.43 -8.50 -8.08
CA SER A 868 15.84 -7.36 -8.91
C SER A 868 14.61 -6.53 -9.27
N ALA A 869 14.71 -5.23 -9.06
CA ALA A 869 13.63 -4.28 -9.26
C ALA A 869 14.13 -3.00 -9.93
N SER A 870 13.23 -2.17 -10.43
CA SER A 870 13.59 -0.84 -10.93
C SER A 870 14.28 0.00 -9.83
N PRO A 871 15.09 1.00 -10.18
CA PRO A 871 15.90 1.76 -9.20
C PRO A 871 15.09 2.27 -8.00
N PHE A 872 13.94 2.88 -8.24
CA PHE A 872 13.07 3.44 -7.18
C PHE A 872 12.38 2.37 -6.33
N ARG A 873 12.33 1.12 -6.78
CA ARG A 873 11.80 -0.02 -6.01
C ARG A 873 12.87 -0.69 -5.13
N VAL A 874 14.14 -0.35 -5.28
CA VAL A 874 15.23 -0.95 -4.48
C VAL A 874 15.02 -0.77 -2.98
N PRO A 875 14.68 0.42 -2.42
CA PRO A 875 14.43 0.57 -0.99
C PRO A 875 13.23 -0.27 -0.50
N ILE A 876 12.16 -0.31 -1.30
CA ILE A 876 10.97 -1.13 -1.03
C ILE A 876 11.35 -2.61 -0.96
N ALA A 877 12.12 -3.10 -1.93
CA ALA A 877 12.58 -4.48 -1.99
C ALA A 877 13.52 -4.82 -0.81
N ARG A 878 14.39 -3.91 -0.38
CA ARG A 878 15.27 -4.08 0.79
C ARG A 878 14.44 -4.29 2.07
N LEU A 879 13.45 -3.42 2.29
CA LEU A 879 12.56 -3.53 3.45
C LEU A 879 11.70 -4.80 3.39
N ALA A 880 11.11 -5.10 2.24
CA ALA A 880 10.28 -6.29 2.04
C ALA A 880 11.08 -7.58 2.22
N ALA A 881 12.32 -7.65 1.73
CA ALA A 881 13.21 -8.79 1.93
C ALA A 881 13.55 -8.98 3.42
N ALA A 882 13.76 -7.89 4.17
CA ALA A 882 13.99 -7.96 5.61
C ALA A 882 12.76 -8.46 6.37
N GLN A 883 11.57 -7.97 6.01
CA GLN A 883 10.30 -8.43 6.58
C GLN A 883 10.07 -9.92 6.29
N ALA A 884 10.32 -10.36 5.07
CA ALA A 884 10.19 -11.75 4.65
C ALA A 884 11.14 -12.66 5.44
N ALA A 885 12.41 -12.27 5.59
CA ALA A 885 13.39 -13.01 6.39
C ALA A 885 12.97 -13.11 7.86
N LEU A 886 12.50 -12.01 8.46
CA LEU A 886 11.98 -11.99 9.82
C LEU A 886 10.70 -12.84 10.01
N ALA A 887 9.89 -12.99 8.97
CA ALA A 887 8.71 -13.86 8.98
C ALA A 887 9.11 -15.33 8.85
N SER A 888 10.07 -15.67 7.99
CA SER A 888 10.58 -17.04 7.79
C SER A 888 11.23 -17.60 9.06
N HIS A 889 11.99 -16.80 9.78
CA HIS A 889 12.56 -17.21 11.07
C HIS A 889 11.51 -17.50 12.15
N ALA A 890 10.33 -16.86 12.05
CA ALA A 890 9.22 -17.15 12.96
C ALA A 890 8.52 -18.49 12.64
N VAL A 891 8.73 -19.05 11.45
CA VAL A 891 8.10 -20.29 10.94
C VAL A 891 9.07 -21.45 10.83
N GLU A 892 10.32 -21.31 11.29
CA GLU A 892 11.26 -22.43 11.33
C GLU A 892 10.66 -23.64 12.10
N PRO A 893 10.87 -24.87 11.62
CA PRO A 893 10.32 -26.06 12.30
C PRO A 893 10.79 -26.12 13.76
N PRO A 894 9.96 -26.64 14.67
CA PRO A 894 10.29 -26.69 16.09
C PRO A 894 11.62 -27.41 16.30
N MET A 895 12.57 -26.71 16.90
CA MET A 895 13.83 -27.32 17.32
C MET A 895 13.58 -28.24 18.49
N THR A 896 14.06 -29.50 18.43
CA THR A 896 14.06 -30.38 19.60
C THR A 896 15.28 -30.04 20.46
N LEU A 897 15.05 -29.46 21.63
CA LEU A 897 16.12 -29.16 22.57
C LEU A 897 16.58 -30.45 23.31
N GLY A 898 17.81 -30.87 23.09
CA GLY A 898 18.47 -31.89 23.89
C GLY A 898 19.02 -31.37 25.23
N ALA A 899 19.37 -30.08 25.28
CA ALA A 899 19.79 -29.34 26.46
C ALA A 899 19.44 -27.84 26.24
N VAL A 900 19.27 -27.10 27.33
CA VAL A 900 19.04 -25.64 27.26
C VAL A 900 20.31 -24.97 26.71
N PRO A 901 20.24 -24.16 25.64
CA PRO A 901 21.39 -23.43 25.13
C PRO A 901 21.96 -22.48 26.16
N ALA A 902 23.27 -22.29 26.13
CA ALA A 902 23.98 -21.35 27.03
C ALA A 902 23.53 -19.87 26.75
N ASP A 903 23.05 -19.59 25.57
CA ASP A 903 22.52 -18.29 25.18
C ASP A 903 21.00 -18.40 24.95
N PRO A 904 20.14 -17.85 25.85
CA PRO A 904 18.71 -17.87 25.73
C PRO A 904 18.18 -17.09 24.50
N ASP A 905 18.92 -16.08 24.03
CA ASP A 905 18.53 -15.27 22.87
C ASP A 905 18.63 -16.05 21.56
N SER A 906 19.40 -17.15 21.53
CA SER A 906 19.44 -18.06 20.38
C SER A 906 18.12 -18.79 20.11
N LEU A 907 17.22 -18.83 21.09
CA LEU A 907 15.88 -19.43 21.01
C LEU A 907 14.79 -18.39 20.71
N ARG A 908 15.13 -17.14 20.74
CA ARG A 908 14.19 -16.06 20.45
C ARG A 908 13.66 -16.23 19.02
N TYR A 909 12.34 -16.22 18.87
CA TYR A 909 11.64 -16.39 17.58
C TYR A 909 11.70 -17.79 16.95
N ARG A 910 12.21 -18.83 17.63
CA ARG A 910 12.15 -20.20 17.14
C ARG A 910 11.02 -20.98 17.79
N ARG A 911 10.33 -21.79 16.99
CA ARG A 911 9.35 -22.75 17.50
C ARG A 911 10.09 -23.88 18.19
N VAL A 912 9.86 -24.07 19.50
CA VAL A 912 10.54 -25.09 20.29
C VAL A 912 9.53 -26.14 20.72
N THR A 913 9.83 -27.41 20.46
CA THR A 913 9.09 -28.55 21.02
C THR A 913 9.87 -29.14 22.17
N VAL A 914 9.34 -29.05 23.40
CA VAL A 914 9.92 -29.66 24.59
C VAL A 914 9.20 -30.99 24.86
N ARG A 915 9.94 -32.11 24.86
CA ARG A 915 9.43 -33.43 25.28
C ARG A 915 10.09 -33.83 26.57
N GLY A 916 9.29 -34.08 27.60
CA GLY A 916 9.80 -34.52 28.91
C GLY A 916 8.70 -34.53 29.99
N ARG A 917 8.99 -35.07 31.17
CA ARG A 917 8.12 -34.87 32.35
C ARG A 917 8.33 -33.46 32.86
N PHE A 918 7.23 -32.74 33.08
CA PHE A 918 7.25 -31.41 33.67
C PHE A 918 7.74 -31.49 35.11
N ASP A 919 8.86 -30.82 35.43
CA ASP A 919 9.34 -30.65 36.78
C ASP A 919 9.11 -29.18 37.19
N ALA A 920 8.23 -28.99 38.18
CA ALA A 920 7.85 -27.67 38.67
C ALA A 920 9.02 -26.85 39.26
N ALA A 921 10.16 -27.49 39.56
CA ALA A 921 11.36 -26.85 40.06
C ALA A 921 12.23 -26.20 38.96
N HIS A 922 11.96 -26.52 37.69
CA HIS A 922 12.72 -26.04 36.54
C HIS A 922 11.76 -25.44 35.51
N GLN A 923 11.20 -24.27 35.81
CA GLN A 923 10.37 -23.54 34.88
C GLN A 923 11.19 -22.86 33.78
N VAL A 924 10.91 -23.17 32.53
CA VAL A 924 11.34 -22.38 31.39
C VAL A 924 10.27 -21.29 31.15
N LEU A 925 10.62 -20.06 31.44
CA LEU A 925 9.78 -18.91 31.07
C LEU A 925 9.86 -18.70 29.54
N ILE A 926 8.85 -19.18 28.83
CA ILE A 926 8.66 -18.82 27.42
C ILE A 926 7.91 -17.49 27.39
N ASP A 927 8.53 -16.45 26.84
CA ASP A 927 7.89 -15.15 26.69
C ASP A 927 6.67 -15.26 25.75
N ASN A 928 5.47 -15.21 26.34
CA ASN A 928 4.19 -15.43 25.69
C ASN A 928 3.74 -14.28 24.74
N ARG A 929 4.59 -13.28 24.53
CA ARG A 929 4.20 -12.07 23.77
C ARG A 929 4.12 -12.26 22.25
N ILE A 930 4.48 -13.46 21.75
CA ILE A 930 4.38 -13.79 20.32
C ILE A 930 3.90 -15.24 20.19
N GLN A 931 2.67 -15.51 20.57
CA GLN A 931 2.08 -16.83 20.31
C GLN A 931 1.06 -16.76 19.18
N PRO A 932 1.17 -17.60 18.13
CA PRO A 932 0.00 -18.03 17.39
C PRO A 932 -0.92 -18.86 18.29
N PRO A 933 -2.23 -18.88 18.04
CA PRO A 933 -3.23 -19.50 18.92
C PRO A 933 -3.12 -21.01 19.13
N GLU A 934 -2.12 -21.69 18.57
CA GLU A 934 -1.99 -23.16 18.59
C GLU A 934 -0.85 -23.72 19.44
N ALA A 935 -0.10 -22.91 20.18
CA ALA A 935 0.91 -23.43 21.08
C ALA A 935 0.26 -24.02 22.35
N ARG A 936 -0.21 -25.26 22.28
CA ARG A 936 -0.57 -26.02 23.46
C ARG A 936 0.72 -26.55 24.11
N LEU A 937 0.99 -26.12 25.32
CA LEU A 937 1.91 -26.81 26.24
C LEU A 937 1.25 -28.15 26.62
N PHE A 938 1.81 -29.24 26.18
CA PHE A 938 1.48 -30.57 26.69
C PHE A 938 2.52 -30.98 27.73
#